data_b4da3160fcf3502162f9235563de0bd0
#
_entry.id   b4da3160fcf3502162f9235563de0bd0
#
_cell.length_a   1.000
_cell.length_b   1.000
_cell.length_c   1.000
_cell.angle_alpha   90.00
_cell.angle_beta   90.00
_cell.angle_gamma   90.00
#
_symmetry.space_group_name_H-M   'P 1'
#
loop_
_entity.id
_entity.type
_entity.pdbx_description
1 polymer ?
#
loop_
_entity_poly.entity_id
_entity_poly.type
_entity_poly.pdbx_seq_one_letter_code
_entity_poly.pdbx_strand_id
1 'polypeptide(L)'
;MRRNVEVFINNQRVDLFDFEDINIVDSVQDVRDIAKIFVPYSREFTVPASKNNNKIFKHYYNNDIVNGFDARFKISAVIKVNGMVYKNGRVTLLNSSLKNNRPVNYKLVFYSKTIDFKTLLSDDLLEDMDTSILSKFNIEYNAQNVFDGFNYGYSLIGENIVANDVPVENSDLIIPFISTNSHYYYDDNVAGISPLEGDSESRNVNFNGGVAYPNNVVSGVNWKDLRPSLKLPILMQAIEEKYGISFVSDFFTTDAFNKLYIWLNNDKGLYGEERTVGTDFSEFTLDNGNDERPITTTSSVFYRLLLTVNIDDVNDDYELNVTNNNDSKTIYTSTAKGTNTFEIPLLFRGGGIYIYDLNFEITGVESNSITLSAKLELFSNGLQSTSNYSFVDAATDGVFNIRKNMPKVKVIDFLTGLFKMFNLTAYVNDDDNIVVDTLDDYYRKGSTVDITRFTKNEESTVSRNKLYSQIDFMFEEPKTFATINSNELSRDEFGNERIDNTNNDPELSALLAFDGGKYEVAPKFEKMQYERMTDQSNPTLLQNFCWGWCVTDDQKATLTKPILHYTENVDVDVIPLTVQMGFDPTTGQANIPVSYYFRPSNSLSTSTTLGQSLHFGSEEDEFYTSLGSNETSLFNMYWKNTILAIYDEKSRITTYKANLPISIANTIKLNDVVVVNRKKYRINKIDINITTGDANLELVTYRKLVRYNGFTVDNDGFTVDSTLITVDKTI
;
A
#
# COMPACT_ATOMS: atom_id res chain seq x y z
N MET A 1 -27.03 16.44 -42.32
CA MET A 1 -27.51 17.74 -41.82
C MET A 1 -26.58 18.15 -40.68
N ARG A 2 -26.00 19.34 -40.77
CA ARG A 2 -25.11 19.80 -39.68
C ARG A 2 -25.91 20.07 -38.40
N ARG A 3 -25.39 19.64 -37.29
CA ARG A 3 -25.96 19.86 -35.96
C ARG A 3 -25.57 21.22 -35.45
N ASN A 4 -26.44 21.84 -34.66
CA ASN A 4 -26.07 23.07 -33.95
C ASN A 4 -25.24 22.74 -32.74
N VAL A 5 -23.94 23.02 -32.79
CA VAL A 5 -22.99 22.82 -31.68
C VAL A 5 -22.74 24.16 -31.02
N GLU A 6 -22.81 24.20 -29.71
CA GLU A 6 -22.53 25.33 -28.87
C GLU A 6 -21.50 24.96 -27.79
N VAL A 7 -20.52 25.78 -27.62
CA VAL A 7 -19.48 25.63 -26.58
C VAL A 7 -19.62 26.80 -25.63
N PHE A 8 -19.69 26.47 -24.34
CA PHE A 8 -19.71 27.48 -23.26
C PHE A 8 -18.44 27.34 -22.41
N ILE A 9 -17.77 28.47 -22.14
CA ILE A 9 -16.63 28.52 -21.20
C ILE A 9 -17.00 29.49 -20.08
N ASN A 10 -16.93 29.04 -18.81
CA ASN A 10 -17.42 29.80 -17.66
C ASN A 10 -18.83 30.40 -17.89
N ASN A 11 -19.75 29.60 -18.41
CA ASN A 11 -21.10 29.98 -18.78
C ASN A 11 -21.21 31.07 -19.90
N GLN A 12 -20.13 31.39 -20.56
CA GLN A 12 -20.13 32.33 -21.70
C GLN A 12 -20.07 31.53 -22.99
N ARG A 13 -21.01 31.79 -23.91
CA ARG A 13 -21.02 31.13 -25.21
C ARG A 13 -19.85 31.57 -26.05
N VAL A 14 -19.11 30.62 -26.62
CA VAL A 14 -17.98 30.83 -27.53
C VAL A 14 -18.49 30.93 -28.98
N ASP A 15 -18.03 31.89 -29.74
CA ASP A 15 -18.28 31.94 -31.16
C ASP A 15 -17.45 30.87 -31.90
N LEU A 16 -18.08 30.06 -32.73
CA LEU A 16 -17.43 29.03 -33.54
C LEU A 16 -17.30 29.50 -34.98
N PHE A 17 -16.37 28.91 -35.73
CA PHE A 17 -16.39 29.04 -37.19
C PHE A 17 -17.58 28.27 -37.77
N ASP A 18 -18.19 28.76 -38.86
CA ASP A 18 -19.34 28.09 -39.52
C ASP A 18 -19.02 26.68 -39.98
N PHE A 19 -17.76 26.36 -40.21
CA PHE A 19 -17.28 25.07 -40.74
C PHE A 19 -16.39 24.30 -39.75
N GLU A 20 -16.30 24.71 -38.49
CA GLU A 20 -15.50 24.01 -37.51
C GLU A 20 -16.15 22.67 -37.17
N ASP A 21 -15.34 21.63 -37.22
CA ASP A 21 -15.71 20.26 -36.85
C ASP A 21 -15.11 19.90 -35.48
N ILE A 22 -15.97 19.67 -34.51
CA ILE A 22 -15.52 19.27 -33.18
C ILE A 22 -15.63 17.74 -33.10
N ASN A 23 -14.47 17.08 -32.97
CA ASN A 23 -14.37 15.63 -32.81
C ASN A 23 -14.11 15.30 -31.35
N ILE A 24 -14.94 14.43 -30.77
CA ILE A 24 -14.75 13.86 -29.44
C ILE A 24 -14.25 12.44 -29.59
N VAL A 25 -13.14 12.14 -28.93
CA VAL A 25 -12.54 10.80 -28.91
C VAL A 25 -12.76 10.23 -27.53
N ASP A 26 -13.28 9.02 -27.49
CA ASP A 26 -13.45 8.21 -26.30
C ASP A 26 -12.85 6.83 -26.57
N SER A 27 -11.96 6.36 -25.68
CA SER A 27 -11.24 5.10 -25.90
C SER A 27 -11.03 4.37 -24.60
N VAL A 28 -11.15 3.05 -24.66
CA VAL A 28 -10.66 2.15 -23.61
C VAL A 28 -9.15 2.15 -23.73
N GLN A 29 -8.53 3.16 -23.16
CA GLN A 29 -7.07 3.17 -23.07
C GLN A 29 -6.63 2.16 -22.02
N ASP A 30 -5.39 1.76 -22.18
CA ASP A 30 -4.71 0.74 -21.42
C ASP A 30 -5.08 0.76 -19.93
N VAL A 31 -5.82 -0.22 -19.49
CA VAL A 31 -6.31 -0.40 -18.10
C VAL A 31 -5.18 -0.43 -17.08
N ARG A 32 -3.95 -0.53 -17.56
CA ARG A 32 -2.71 -0.66 -16.79
C ARG A 32 -2.25 0.63 -16.11
N ASP A 33 -2.80 1.76 -16.52
CA ASP A 33 -2.34 3.06 -16.04
C ASP A 33 -3.52 3.89 -15.51
N ILE A 34 -3.75 3.80 -14.18
CA ILE A 34 -4.79 4.58 -13.50
C ILE A 34 -4.61 6.08 -13.72
N ALA A 35 -3.38 6.56 -13.97
CA ALA A 35 -3.13 7.96 -14.27
C ALA A 35 -3.82 8.40 -15.56
N LYS A 36 -4.24 7.45 -16.39
CA LYS A 36 -4.97 7.66 -17.65
C LYS A 36 -6.40 7.14 -17.57
N ILE A 37 -7.11 7.39 -16.48
CA ILE A 37 -8.55 7.08 -16.42
C ILE A 37 -9.22 7.60 -17.70
N PHE A 38 -10.07 6.76 -18.28
CA PHE A 38 -10.83 6.99 -19.51
C PHE A 38 -11.36 8.42 -19.61
N VAL A 39 -10.71 9.22 -20.43
CA VAL A 39 -11.02 10.63 -20.61
C VAL A 39 -11.53 10.84 -22.02
N PRO A 40 -12.83 11.00 -22.25
CA PRO A 40 -13.29 11.58 -23.49
C PRO A 40 -12.63 12.95 -23.67
N TYR A 41 -11.91 13.14 -24.76
CA TYR A 41 -11.31 14.42 -25.09
C TYR A 41 -11.65 14.83 -26.52
N SER A 42 -11.68 16.13 -26.78
CA SER A 42 -11.78 16.57 -28.17
C SER A 42 -10.41 16.49 -28.83
N ARG A 43 -10.40 16.27 -30.15
CA ARG A 43 -9.28 16.74 -30.94
C ARG A 43 -9.17 18.24 -30.82
N GLU A 44 -8.01 18.78 -31.18
CA GLU A 44 -7.83 20.21 -31.25
C GLU A 44 -8.87 20.81 -32.18
N PHE A 45 -9.54 21.89 -31.77
CA PHE A 45 -10.44 22.64 -32.58
C PHE A 45 -10.13 24.15 -32.45
N THR A 46 -10.54 24.94 -33.43
CA THR A 46 -10.24 26.37 -33.48
C THR A 46 -11.51 27.19 -33.35
N VAL A 47 -11.36 28.35 -32.71
CA VAL A 47 -12.44 29.34 -32.60
C VAL A 47 -11.94 30.69 -33.09
N PRO A 48 -12.78 31.50 -33.77
CA PRO A 48 -12.34 32.80 -34.30
C PRO A 48 -11.96 33.74 -33.18
N ALA A 49 -11.01 34.64 -33.44
CA ALA A 49 -10.70 35.75 -32.56
C ALA A 49 -11.75 36.88 -32.71
N SER A 50 -13.02 36.50 -32.53
CA SER A 50 -14.12 37.48 -32.54
C SER A 50 -14.06 38.41 -31.33
N LYS A 51 -14.84 39.51 -31.36
CA LYS A 51 -14.93 40.43 -30.23
C LYS A 51 -15.36 39.72 -28.94
N ASN A 52 -16.27 38.73 -29.04
CA ASN A 52 -16.75 37.95 -27.94
C ASN A 52 -15.65 37.01 -27.40
N ASN A 53 -15.03 36.23 -28.28
CA ASN A 53 -13.97 35.30 -27.89
C ASN A 53 -12.73 36.00 -27.32
N ASN A 54 -12.35 37.15 -27.91
CA ASN A 54 -11.28 38.00 -27.37
C ASN A 54 -11.57 38.44 -25.92
N LYS A 55 -12.84 38.71 -25.59
CA LYS A 55 -13.25 39.05 -24.24
C LYS A 55 -13.19 37.82 -23.32
N ILE A 56 -13.65 36.66 -23.77
CA ILE A 56 -13.60 35.39 -23.00
C ILE A 56 -12.16 35.01 -22.67
N PHE A 57 -11.27 35.07 -23.69
CA PHE A 57 -9.84 34.74 -23.51
C PHE A 57 -9.01 35.96 -23.08
N LYS A 58 -9.65 37.05 -22.65
CA LYS A 58 -9.00 38.27 -22.13
C LYS A 58 -7.82 38.71 -22.97
N HIS A 59 -7.95 38.64 -24.30
CA HIS A 59 -6.91 39.01 -25.27
C HIS A 59 -5.56 38.29 -24.97
N TYR A 60 -5.56 37.01 -24.70
CA TYR A 60 -4.41 36.18 -24.33
C TYR A 60 -3.13 36.42 -25.17
N TYR A 61 -3.29 36.84 -26.43
CA TYR A 61 -2.20 37.16 -27.33
C TYR A 61 -1.44 38.44 -26.94
N ASN A 62 -1.92 39.24 -26.03
CA ASN A 62 -1.30 40.49 -25.59
C ASN A 62 -0.73 40.32 -24.17
N ASN A 63 0.60 40.37 -24.06
CA ASN A 63 1.33 40.17 -22.83
C ASN A 63 1.21 41.31 -21.83
N ASP A 64 0.75 42.51 -22.31
CA ASP A 64 0.70 43.74 -21.50
C ASP A 64 -0.57 43.80 -20.63
N ILE A 65 -1.48 42.85 -20.79
CA ILE A 65 -2.74 42.81 -20.04
C ILE A 65 -2.54 42.27 -18.65
N VAL A 66 -2.74 43.13 -17.66
CA VAL A 66 -2.79 42.74 -16.25
C VAL A 66 -4.07 41.92 -15.98
N ASN A 67 -3.98 40.81 -15.26
CA ASN A 67 -5.08 39.85 -15.05
C ASN A 67 -5.62 39.21 -16.32
N GLY A 68 -4.73 38.91 -17.27
CA GLY A 68 -5.02 38.18 -18.48
C GLY A 68 -5.62 36.80 -18.26
N PHE A 69 -5.86 36.13 -19.36
CA PHE A 69 -6.31 34.71 -19.32
C PHE A 69 -5.15 33.79 -18.90
N ASP A 70 -5.34 33.02 -17.86
CA ASP A 70 -4.34 32.06 -17.41
C ASP A 70 -4.53 30.73 -18.13
N ALA A 71 -3.72 30.46 -19.14
CA ALA A 71 -3.75 29.25 -19.93
C ALA A 71 -3.11 28.03 -19.24
N ARG A 72 -2.51 28.21 -18.04
CA ARG A 72 -1.95 27.12 -17.25
C ARG A 72 -3.03 26.23 -16.64
N PHE A 73 -4.24 26.77 -16.48
CA PHE A 73 -5.35 26.05 -15.85
C PHE A 73 -6.41 25.63 -16.85
N LYS A 74 -7.00 24.46 -16.61
CA LYS A 74 -8.18 23.98 -17.33
C LYS A 74 -9.42 24.73 -16.82
N ILE A 75 -10.22 25.28 -17.71
CA ILE A 75 -11.37 26.15 -17.40
C ILE A 75 -12.66 25.38 -17.65
N SER A 76 -13.66 25.55 -16.77
CA SER A 76 -14.97 24.92 -16.89
C SER A 76 -15.61 25.20 -18.26
N ALA A 77 -16.07 24.17 -18.91
CA ALA A 77 -16.71 24.24 -20.21
C ALA A 77 -17.83 23.22 -20.38
N VAL A 78 -18.82 23.58 -21.20
CA VAL A 78 -19.95 22.72 -21.54
C VAL A 78 -20.12 22.72 -23.05
N ILE A 79 -20.24 21.54 -23.64
CA ILE A 79 -20.64 21.38 -25.04
C ILE A 79 -22.10 21.01 -25.10
N LYS A 80 -22.88 21.75 -25.88
CA LYS A 80 -24.27 21.46 -26.18
C LYS A 80 -24.41 21.13 -27.68
N VAL A 81 -25.29 20.16 -27.98
CA VAL A 81 -25.63 19.81 -29.36
C VAL A 81 -27.15 19.88 -29.49
N ASN A 82 -27.62 20.66 -30.45
CA ASN A 82 -29.04 20.94 -30.66
C ASN A 82 -29.76 21.43 -29.37
N GLY A 83 -29.08 22.23 -28.56
CA GLY A 83 -29.59 22.79 -27.29
C GLY A 83 -29.51 21.84 -26.09
N MET A 84 -29.20 20.56 -26.27
CA MET A 84 -29.04 19.60 -25.18
C MET A 84 -27.58 19.53 -24.77
N VAL A 85 -27.33 19.37 -23.45
CA VAL A 85 -25.98 19.14 -22.93
C VAL A 85 -25.46 17.80 -23.49
N TYR A 86 -24.34 17.86 -24.19
CA TYR A 86 -23.64 16.69 -24.70
C TYR A 86 -22.59 16.20 -23.72
N LYS A 87 -21.71 17.09 -23.29
CA LYS A 87 -20.67 16.77 -22.29
C LYS A 87 -20.38 18.01 -21.43
N ASN A 88 -20.23 17.80 -20.15
CA ASN A 88 -19.62 18.73 -19.21
C ASN A 88 -18.13 18.44 -19.11
N GLY A 89 -17.32 19.47 -18.93
CA GLY A 89 -15.87 19.27 -18.86
C GLY A 89 -15.09 20.55 -18.65
N ARG A 90 -13.85 20.54 -19.11
CA ARG A 90 -12.92 21.66 -19.02
C ARG A 90 -12.22 21.87 -20.37
N VAL A 91 -11.82 23.11 -20.65
CA VAL A 91 -11.09 23.49 -21.86
C VAL A 91 -9.71 23.99 -21.48
N THR A 92 -8.71 23.61 -22.27
CA THR A 92 -7.36 24.17 -22.25
C THR A 92 -7.17 25.02 -23.51
N LEU A 93 -6.65 26.22 -23.33
CA LEU A 93 -6.18 27.05 -24.43
C LEU A 93 -4.74 26.67 -24.78
N LEU A 94 -4.51 26.18 -26.00
CA LEU A 94 -3.19 25.74 -26.44
C LEU A 94 -2.37 26.93 -27.00
N ASN A 95 -2.96 27.69 -27.89
CA ASN A 95 -2.31 28.86 -28.49
C ASN A 95 -3.33 29.82 -29.09
N SER A 96 -2.84 30.99 -29.46
CA SER A 96 -3.51 31.99 -30.30
C SER A 96 -2.67 32.25 -31.53
N SER A 97 -3.29 32.22 -32.71
CA SER A 97 -2.61 32.55 -33.96
C SER A 97 -2.80 34.01 -34.32
N LEU A 98 -1.72 34.63 -34.74
CA LEU A 98 -1.68 36.05 -35.19
C LEU A 98 -1.35 36.13 -36.68
N LYS A 99 -1.99 37.02 -37.37
CA LYS A 99 -1.65 37.39 -38.73
C LYS A 99 -1.56 38.92 -38.81
N ASN A 100 -0.42 39.45 -39.24
CA ASN A 100 -0.14 40.87 -39.24
C ASN A 100 -0.38 41.52 -37.86
N ASN A 101 0.11 40.90 -36.80
CA ASN A 101 -0.08 41.32 -35.42
C ASN A 101 -1.55 41.41 -34.93
N ARG A 102 -2.48 40.80 -35.65
CA ARG A 102 -3.88 40.72 -35.25
C ARG A 102 -4.26 39.27 -34.96
N PRO A 103 -5.00 39.01 -33.88
CA PRO A 103 -5.44 37.64 -33.56
C PRO A 103 -6.41 37.13 -34.62
N VAL A 104 -6.22 35.90 -35.05
CA VAL A 104 -7.06 35.25 -36.07
C VAL A 104 -7.93 34.19 -35.39
N ASN A 105 -7.31 33.36 -34.55
CA ASN A 105 -8.02 32.28 -33.87
C ASN A 105 -7.35 31.91 -32.56
N TYR A 106 -8.09 31.16 -31.77
CA TYR A 106 -7.62 30.44 -30.58
C TYR A 106 -7.77 28.96 -30.82
N LYS A 107 -6.78 28.17 -30.39
CA LYS A 107 -6.77 26.73 -30.50
C LYS A 107 -7.05 26.12 -29.15
N LEU A 108 -8.03 25.21 -29.06
CA LEU A 108 -8.58 24.65 -27.82
C LEU A 108 -8.58 23.14 -27.87
N VAL A 109 -8.49 22.54 -26.67
CA VAL A 109 -8.83 21.13 -26.45
C VAL A 109 -9.84 21.06 -25.31
N PHE A 110 -10.91 20.33 -25.53
CA PHE A 110 -11.89 20.03 -24.51
C PHE A 110 -11.59 18.67 -23.90
N TYR A 111 -11.66 18.58 -22.60
CA TYR A 111 -11.61 17.35 -21.83
C TYR A 111 -12.95 17.20 -21.10
N SER A 112 -13.59 16.05 -21.23
CA SER A 112 -14.77 15.75 -20.44
C SER A 112 -14.44 15.81 -18.94
N LYS A 113 -15.47 15.83 -18.09
CA LYS A 113 -15.26 15.74 -16.64
C LYS A 113 -14.40 14.53 -16.34
N THR A 114 -13.25 14.76 -15.74
CA THR A 114 -12.27 13.72 -15.44
C THR A 114 -11.46 14.15 -14.25
N ILE A 115 -11.11 13.19 -13.46
CA ILE A 115 -10.14 13.37 -12.39
C ILE A 115 -8.78 13.02 -12.99
N ASP A 116 -7.91 13.99 -13.08
CA ASP A 116 -6.52 13.78 -13.45
C ASP A 116 -5.78 13.34 -12.17
N PHE A 117 -5.77 12.03 -11.92
CA PHE A 117 -5.13 11.47 -10.73
C PHE A 117 -3.66 11.84 -10.62
N LYS A 118 -2.96 11.92 -11.74
CA LYS A 118 -1.56 12.32 -11.74
C LYS A 118 -1.36 13.75 -11.20
N THR A 119 -2.24 14.65 -11.58
CA THR A 119 -2.21 16.04 -11.08
C THR A 119 -2.77 16.12 -9.65
N LEU A 120 -3.82 15.35 -9.34
CA LEU A 120 -4.49 15.38 -8.05
C LEU A 120 -3.62 14.78 -6.94
N LEU A 121 -3.07 13.60 -7.18
CA LEU A 121 -2.25 12.86 -6.21
C LEU A 121 -0.79 13.34 -6.20
N SER A 122 -0.37 14.08 -7.24
CA SER A 122 0.99 14.61 -7.37
C SER A 122 2.05 13.52 -7.15
N ASP A 123 3.06 13.84 -6.36
CA ASP A 123 4.11 12.92 -5.93
C ASP A 123 3.97 12.54 -4.44
N ASP A 124 2.78 12.76 -3.85
CA ASP A 124 2.52 12.50 -2.44
C ASP A 124 2.77 11.02 -2.10
N LEU A 125 3.45 10.80 -1.00
CA LEU A 125 3.66 9.48 -0.42
C LEU A 125 2.49 9.09 0.49
N LEU A 126 2.34 7.80 0.80
CA LEU A 126 1.35 7.35 1.80
C LEU A 126 1.58 7.99 3.17
N GLU A 127 2.82 8.26 3.55
CA GLU A 127 3.17 8.94 4.79
C GLU A 127 2.75 10.43 4.83
N ASP A 128 2.48 11.04 3.66
CA ASP A 128 2.01 12.42 3.56
C ASP A 128 0.50 12.57 3.75
N MET A 129 -0.23 11.45 3.93
CA MET A 129 -1.68 11.47 4.11
C MET A 129 -2.08 11.90 5.52
N ASP A 130 -2.01 13.19 5.78
CA ASP A 130 -2.46 13.79 7.04
C ASP A 130 -3.99 13.91 7.03
N THR A 131 -4.66 12.90 7.56
CA THR A 131 -6.12 12.78 7.58
C THR A 131 -6.64 12.47 8.97
N SER A 132 -7.88 12.91 9.25
CA SER A 132 -8.50 12.68 10.55
C SER A 132 -8.75 11.20 10.80
N ILE A 133 -9.07 10.44 9.73
CA ILE A 133 -9.32 9.00 9.85
C ILE A 133 -8.06 8.25 10.28
N LEU A 134 -6.90 8.49 9.68
CA LEU A 134 -5.67 7.78 10.06
C LEU A 134 -5.21 8.11 11.47
N SER A 135 -5.39 9.35 11.93
CA SER A 135 -4.99 9.74 13.28
C SER A 135 -5.78 9.02 14.37
N LYS A 136 -7.00 8.55 14.09
CA LYS A 136 -7.82 7.77 15.03
C LYS A 136 -7.23 6.38 15.32
N PHE A 137 -6.37 5.87 14.45
CA PHE A 137 -5.73 4.55 14.58
C PHE A 137 -4.36 4.60 15.24
N ASN A 138 -3.88 5.76 15.65
CA ASN A 138 -2.66 5.86 16.44
C ASN A 138 -2.87 5.19 17.80
N ILE A 139 -1.96 4.31 18.19
CA ILE A 139 -2.00 3.58 19.46
C ILE A 139 -0.75 3.86 20.27
N GLU A 140 -0.88 3.91 21.60
CA GLU A 140 0.29 3.83 22.47
C GLU A 140 0.96 2.48 22.24
N TYR A 141 2.24 2.52 21.87
CA TYR A 141 2.97 1.31 21.53
C TYR A 141 3.72 0.80 22.74
N ASN A 142 3.05 -0.02 23.52
CA ASN A 142 3.55 -0.68 24.73
C ASN A 142 3.19 -2.16 24.70
N ALA A 143 3.75 -2.91 25.62
CA ALA A 143 3.57 -4.37 25.68
C ALA A 143 2.10 -4.79 25.72
N GLN A 144 1.25 -4.11 26.52
CA GLN A 144 -0.16 -4.45 26.65
C GLN A 144 -0.93 -4.20 25.36
N ASN A 145 -0.74 -3.02 24.74
CA ASN A 145 -1.45 -2.69 23.51
C ASN A 145 -1.01 -3.59 22.35
N VAL A 146 0.28 -3.95 22.29
CA VAL A 146 0.74 -4.91 21.28
C VAL A 146 0.15 -6.30 21.54
N PHE A 147 0.08 -6.74 22.81
CA PHE A 147 -0.58 -7.98 23.16
C PHE A 147 -2.06 -8.02 22.75
N ASP A 148 -2.79 -6.93 23.05
CA ASP A 148 -4.21 -6.83 22.70
C ASP A 148 -4.40 -6.82 21.17
N GLY A 149 -3.58 -6.08 20.43
CA GLY A 149 -3.60 -6.05 18.97
C GLY A 149 -3.22 -7.39 18.33
N PHE A 150 -2.29 -8.13 18.94
CA PHE A 150 -1.85 -9.45 18.51
C PHE A 150 -2.90 -10.53 18.77
N ASN A 151 -3.57 -10.45 19.92
CA ASN A 151 -4.52 -11.47 20.40
C ASN A 151 -5.95 -11.22 19.92
N TYR A 152 -6.42 -9.97 19.96
CA TYR A 152 -7.83 -9.64 19.70
C TYR A 152 -8.05 -8.66 18.56
N GLY A 153 -7.04 -7.83 18.24
CA GLY A 153 -7.16 -6.74 17.28
C GLY A 153 -7.90 -5.53 17.85
N TYR A 154 -8.03 -4.52 17.03
CA TYR A 154 -8.67 -3.24 17.35
C TYR A 154 -9.79 -2.91 16.39
N SER A 155 -10.85 -2.30 16.89
CA SER A 155 -11.96 -1.79 16.10
C SER A 155 -12.20 -0.31 16.40
N LEU A 156 -12.62 0.45 15.36
CA LEU A 156 -13.01 1.84 15.53
C LEU A 156 -14.45 1.92 16.04
N ILE A 157 -14.63 2.41 17.27
CA ILE A 157 -15.95 2.62 17.88
C ILE A 157 -16.19 4.13 18.06
N GLY A 158 -16.99 4.70 17.17
CA GLY A 158 -17.19 6.14 17.10
C GLY A 158 -15.91 6.87 16.68
N GLU A 159 -15.32 7.65 17.59
CA GLU A 159 -14.11 8.43 17.32
C GLU A 159 -12.83 7.78 17.89
N ASN A 160 -12.96 6.66 18.61
CA ASN A 160 -11.84 6.03 19.32
C ASN A 160 -11.55 4.62 18.78
N ILE A 161 -10.28 4.31 18.65
CA ILE A 161 -9.85 2.94 18.47
C ILE A 161 -9.83 2.23 19.82
N VAL A 162 -10.40 1.03 19.88
CA VAL A 162 -10.54 0.25 21.10
C VAL A 162 -10.09 -1.17 20.85
N ALA A 163 -9.31 -1.73 21.78
CA ALA A 163 -8.98 -3.15 21.77
C ALA A 163 -10.25 -3.99 21.93
N ASN A 164 -10.36 -5.05 21.15
CA ASN A 164 -11.48 -5.97 21.28
C ASN A 164 -11.30 -6.87 22.52
N ASP A 165 -12.38 -7.26 23.18
CA ASP A 165 -12.35 -8.18 24.32
C ASP A 165 -12.27 -9.66 23.89
N VAL A 166 -12.60 -9.93 22.65
CA VAL A 166 -12.55 -11.23 21.98
C VAL A 166 -12.06 -11.05 20.57
N PRO A 167 -11.48 -12.07 19.92
CA PRO A 167 -11.05 -11.96 18.53
C PRO A 167 -12.21 -11.57 17.64
N VAL A 168 -12.03 -10.49 16.89
CA VAL A 168 -13.01 -10.01 15.91
C VAL A 168 -12.47 -10.26 14.51
N GLU A 169 -13.15 -11.12 13.78
CA GLU A 169 -12.88 -11.26 12.36
C GLU A 169 -13.08 -9.90 11.68
N ASN A 170 -12.13 -9.46 10.87
CA ASN A 170 -12.13 -8.14 10.22
C ASN A 170 -11.93 -6.93 11.17
N SER A 171 -11.18 -7.07 12.23
CA SER A 171 -10.68 -5.93 13.00
C SER A 171 -10.07 -4.85 12.10
N ASP A 172 -10.18 -3.60 12.50
CA ASP A 172 -9.72 -2.47 11.66
C ASP A 172 -8.19 -2.30 11.70
N LEU A 173 -7.57 -2.61 12.84
CA LEU A 173 -6.14 -2.65 13.04
C LEU A 173 -5.79 -3.95 13.77
N ILE A 174 -4.78 -4.64 13.31
CA ILE A 174 -4.28 -5.89 13.90
C ILE A 174 -2.77 -5.83 14.03
N ILE A 175 -2.22 -6.70 14.85
CA ILE A 175 -0.78 -6.94 14.88
C ILE A 175 -0.55 -8.39 14.44
N PRO A 176 -0.20 -8.64 13.19
CA PRO A 176 0.04 -9.98 12.67
C PRO A 176 1.37 -10.52 13.19
N PHE A 177 1.52 -11.83 13.19
CA PHE A 177 2.79 -12.44 13.56
C PHE A 177 3.82 -12.31 12.43
N ILE A 178 4.36 -11.10 12.30
CA ILE A 178 5.47 -10.77 11.39
C ILE A 178 6.57 -10.10 12.23
N SER A 179 7.71 -10.76 12.33
CA SER A 179 8.88 -10.29 13.05
C SER A 179 9.80 -9.47 12.15
N THR A 180 10.39 -8.42 12.70
CA THR A 180 11.39 -7.60 12.02
C THR A 180 12.83 -7.88 12.48
N ASN A 181 13.00 -8.67 13.53
CA ASN A 181 14.31 -8.92 14.13
C ASN A 181 14.50 -10.40 14.52
N SER A 182 13.79 -10.88 15.53
CA SER A 182 14.02 -12.22 16.09
C SER A 182 13.55 -13.32 15.15
N HIS A 183 14.33 -14.39 15.07
CA HIS A 183 13.90 -15.66 14.51
C HIS A 183 13.13 -16.45 15.54
N TYR A 184 11.97 -16.99 15.18
CA TYR A 184 11.12 -17.76 16.08
C TYR A 184 11.08 -19.23 15.70
N TYR A 185 11.06 -20.09 16.71
CA TYR A 185 10.86 -21.53 16.57
C TYR A 185 9.93 -22.05 17.65
N TYR A 186 9.40 -23.24 17.48
CA TYR A 186 8.59 -23.93 18.46
C TYR A 186 9.29 -25.20 18.94
N ASP A 187 9.36 -25.40 20.26
CA ASP A 187 9.81 -26.61 20.87
C ASP A 187 8.99 -26.84 22.15
N ASP A 188 8.34 -28.01 22.29
CA ASP A 188 7.54 -28.33 23.45
C ASP A 188 8.37 -28.90 24.63
N ASN A 189 9.63 -29.27 24.37
CA ASN A 189 10.53 -29.81 25.38
C ASN A 189 11.25 -28.70 26.16
N VAL A 190 10.54 -28.15 27.13
CA VAL A 190 11.00 -27.03 27.97
C VAL A 190 12.30 -27.29 28.75
N ALA A 191 12.70 -28.55 28.94
CA ALA A 191 13.79 -28.90 29.84
C ALA A 191 15.20 -28.90 29.23
N GLY A 192 15.32 -28.78 27.92
CA GLY A 192 16.59 -29.01 27.22
C GLY A 192 17.00 -28.06 26.14
N ILE A 193 16.33 -26.90 26.00
CA ILE A 193 16.53 -26.04 24.87
C ILE A 193 17.79 -25.21 25.02
N SER A 194 18.78 -25.56 24.23
CA SER A 194 19.82 -24.67 23.81
C SER A 194 19.31 -23.90 22.60
N PRO A 195 19.49 -22.57 22.51
CA PRO A 195 19.36 -21.90 21.23
C PRO A 195 20.16 -22.67 20.19
N LEU A 196 19.68 -22.76 18.96
CA LEU A 196 20.39 -23.39 17.86
C LEU A 196 21.86 -22.97 17.96
N GLU A 197 22.79 -23.93 18.03
CA GLU A 197 24.18 -23.63 18.32
C GLU A 197 24.70 -22.51 17.42
N GLY A 198 24.96 -21.35 18.01
CA GLY A 198 25.49 -20.18 17.32
C GLY A 198 24.52 -19.02 17.06
N ASP A 199 23.21 -19.17 17.31
CA ASP A 199 22.24 -18.08 17.14
C ASP A 199 21.73 -17.57 18.49
N SER A 200 22.26 -16.44 18.94
CA SER A 200 21.84 -15.78 20.19
C SER A 200 20.50 -15.05 20.09
N GLU A 201 19.91 -14.98 18.89
CA GLU A 201 18.71 -14.17 18.60
C GLU A 201 17.47 -15.02 18.33
N SER A 202 17.60 -16.34 18.22
CA SER A 202 16.47 -17.25 18.07
C SER A 202 15.70 -17.41 19.37
N ARG A 203 14.36 -17.38 19.29
CA ARG A 203 13.46 -17.43 20.44
C ARG A 203 12.45 -18.55 20.32
N ASN A 204 12.27 -19.33 21.38
CA ASN A 204 11.17 -20.28 21.44
C ASN A 204 9.85 -19.54 21.73
N VAL A 205 8.85 -19.70 20.88
CA VAL A 205 7.52 -19.12 21.10
C VAL A 205 6.77 -19.77 22.27
N ASN A 206 7.11 -21.03 22.60
CA ASN A 206 6.57 -21.73 23.73
C ASN A 206 7.28 -21.37 25.03
N PHE A 207 6.55 -20.90 26.00
CA PHE A 207 7.06 -20.69 27.34
C PHE A 207 6.08 -21.29 28.37
N ASN A 208 6.40 -22.44 28.84
CA ASN A 208 5.60 -23.10 29.91
C ASN A 208 5.96 -22.45 31.25
N GLY A 209 5.11 -21.56 31.73
CA GLY A 209 5.34 -20.62 32.81
C GLY A 209 5.96 -21.18 34.07
N GLY A 210 7.03 -20.58 34.53
CA GLY A 210 7.49 -20.62 35.89
C GLY A 210 8.82 -21.30 36.16
N VAL A 211 9.53 -21.85 35.20
CA VAL A 211 10.92 -22.27 35.41
C VAL A 211 11.85 -21.16 34.92
N ALA A 212 12.50 -20.51 35.86
CA ALA A 212 13.60 -19.58 35.51
C ALA A 212 14.64 -20.36 34.71
N TYR A 213 14.75 -20.09 33.42
CA TYR A 213 15.85 -20.64 32.64
C TYR A 213 17.17 -20.22 33.25
N PRO A 214 18.06 -21.16 33.62
CA PRO A 214 19.40 -20.77 33.97
C PRO A 214 20.05 -20.17 32.70
N ASN A 215 20.57 -18.96 32.80
CA ASN A 215 21.34 -18.24 31.77
C ASN A 215 20.57 -17.36 30.76
N ASN A 216 19.65 -16.52 31.21
CA ASN A 216 19.08 -15.43 30.38
C ASN A 216 18.50 -15.83 29.01
N VAL A 217 17.96 -17.02 28.87
CA VAL A 217 17.29 -17.41 27.62
C VAL A 217 15.95 -16.67 27.53
N VAL A 218 15.87 -15.75 26.60
CA VAL A 218 14.66 -14.98 26.31
C VAL A 218 13.70 -15.89 25.53
N SER A 219 12.53 -16.17 26.09
CA SER A 219 11.47 -16.95 25.44
C SER A 219 10.22 -16.11 25.22
N GLY A 220 9.31 -16.63 24.41
CA GLY A 220 8.10 -15.94 24.00
C GLY A 220 8.34 -14.88 22.89
N VAL A 221 7.26 -14.46 22.27
CA VAL A 221 7.29 -13.45 21.22
C VAL A 221 7.60 -12.09 21.83
N ASN A 222 8.63 -11.44 21.33
CA ASN A 222 8.97 -10.09 21.74
C ASN A 222 8.00 -9.09 21.12
N TRP A 223 7.25 -8.39 21.93
CA TRP A 223 6.28 -7.43 21.43
C TRP A 223 6.93 -6.29 20.58
N LYS A 224 8.19 -5.94 20.82
CA LYS A 224 8.93 -4.93 20.07
C LYS A 224 9.28 -5.35 18.64
N ASP A 225 9.24 -6.67 18.35
CA ASP A 225 9.51 -7.18 17.00
C ASP A 225 8.28 -7.10 16.07
N LEU A 226 7.10 -6.83 16.63
CA LEU A 226 5.84 -6.87 15.93
C LEU A 226 5.40 -5.47 15.48
N ARG A 227 4.76 -5.36 14.33
CA ARG A 227 4.22 -4.09 13.81
C ARG A 227 2.76 -4.25 13.40
N PRO A 228 1.95 -3.19 13.56
CA PRO A 228 0.55 -3.22 13.13
C PRO A 228 0.37 -3.38 11.62
N SER A 229 -0.79 -3.89 11.26
CA SER A 229 -1.34 -3.86 9.91
C SER A 229 -2.69 -3.16 9.92
N LEU A 230 -2.88 -2.26 8.96
CA LEU A 230 -4.10 -1.49 8.80
C LEU A 230 -4.97 -2.11 7.72
N LYS A 231 -6.27 -2.19 7.98
CA LYS A 231 -7.25 -2.66 7.01
C LYS A 231 -7.32 -1.73 5.79
N LEU A 232 -7.28 -2.32 4.60
CA LEU A 232 -7.15 -1.56 3.36
C LEU A 232 -8.30 -0.57 3.08
N PRO A 233 -9.59 -0.88 3.36
CA PRO A 233 -10.68 0.09 3.23
C PRO A 233 -10.46 1.38 3.99
N ILE A 234 -9.79 1.36 5.15
CA ILE A 234 -9.50 2.56 5.94
C ILE A 234 -8.49 3.45 5.19
N LEU A 235 -7.47 2.86 4.57
CA LEU A 235 -6.53 3.60 3.74
C LEU A 235 -7.22 4.23 2.53
N MET A 236 -8.20 3.54 1.93
CA MET A 236 -9.01 4.12 0.84
C MET A 236 -9.83 5.30 1.32
N GLN A 237 -10.45 5.23 2.51
CA GLN A 237 -11.17 6.36 3.11
C GLN A 237 -10.23 7.54 3.40
N ALA A 238 -9.00 7.28 3.83
CA ALA A 238 -8.01 8.33 4.02
C ALA A 238 -7.65 9.03 2.71
N ILE A 239 -7.53 8.28 1.61
CA ILE A 239 -7.32 8.85 0.27
C ILE A 239 -8.53 9.71 -0.14
N GLU A 240 -9.75 9.24 0.09
CA GLU A 240 -10.96 10.03 -0.19
C GLU A 240 -10.99 11.34 0.60
N GLU A 241 -10.68 11.28 1.90
CA GLU A 241 -10.64 12.45 2.78
C GLU A 241 -9.59 13.46 2.32
N LYS A 242 -8.36 13.00 2.07
CA LYS A 242 -7.23 13.87 1.68
C LYS A 242 -7.50 14.64 0.39
N TYR A 243 -8.03 13.97 -0.61
CA TYR A 243 -8.15 14.53 -1.96
C TYR A 243 -9.56 15.02 -2.29
N GLY A 244 -10.51 14.87 -1.37
CA GLY A 244 -11.91 15.27 -1.57
C GLY A 244 -12.57 14.54 -2.74
N ILE A 245 -12.28 13.26 -2.90
CA ILE A 245 -12.85 12.36 -3.91
C ILE A 245 -13.72 11.30 -3.23
N SER A 246 -14.56 10.62 -4.00
CA SER A 246 -15.35 9.50 -3.49
C SER A 246 -15.27 8.32 -4.47
N PHE A 247 -14.94 7.15 -3.94
CA PHE A 247 -14.96 5.90 -4.67
C PHE A 247 -16.31 5.19 -4.48
N VAL A 248 -16.87 4.71 -5.58
CA VAL A 248 -18.05 3.82 -5.58
C VAL A 248 -17.64 2.52 -6.23
N SER A 249 -17.68 1.42 -5.48
CA SER A 249 -17.20 0.13 -5.98
C SER A 249 -17.90 -1.03 -5.31
N ASP A 250 -18.50 -1.91 -6.12
CA ASP A 250 -19.00 -3.18 -5.62
C ASP A 250 -17.83 -4.10 -5.23
N PHE A 251 -16.69 -3.98 -5.91
CA PHE A 251 -15.49 -4.75 -5.61
C PHE A 251 -14.92 -4.44 -4.23
N PHE A 252 -14.95 -3.18 -3.79
CA PHE A 252 -14.45 -2.80 -2.47
C PHE A 252 -15.30 -3.35 -1.30
N THR A 253 -16.50 -3.86 -1.59
CA THR A 253 -17.35 -4.51 -0.59
C THR A 253 -17.15 -6.03 -0.52
N THR A 254 -16.40 -6.61 -1.47
CA THR A 254 -16.11 -8.05 -1.48
C THR A 254 -15.11 -8.42 -0.38
N ASP A 255 -15.15 -9.67 0.05
CA ASP A 255 -14.18 -10.20 1.02
C ASP A 255 -12.75 -10.10 0.51
N ALA A 256 -12.55 -10.29 -0.80
CA ALA A 256 -11.25 -10.17 -1.46
C ALA A 256 -10.57 -8.81 -1.23
N PHE A 257 -11.34 -7.75 -1.07
CA PHE A 257 -10.82 -6.42 -0.76
C PHE A 257 -11.01 -6.02 0.71
N ASN A 258 -12.19 -6.31 1.27
CA ASN A 258 -12.56 -5.84 2.61
C ASN A 258 -11.76 -6.51 3.73
N LYS A 259 -11.21 -7.72 3.48
CA LYS A 259 -10.36 -8.46 4.43
C LYS A 259 -8.86 -8.28 4.17
N LEU A 260 -8.48 -7.36 3.29
CA LEU A 260 -7.09 -7.12 2.93
C LEU A 260 -6.46 -6.08 3.87
N TYR A 261 -5.24 -6.34 4.30
CA TYR A 261 -4.45 -5.49 5.18
C TYR A 261 -3.17 -5.04 4.49
N ILE A 262 -2.69 -3.86 4.88
CA ILE A 262 -1.35 -3.36 4.57
C ILE A 262 -0.49 -3.39 5.83
N TRP A 263 0.65 -4.05 5.75
CA TRP A 263 1.61 -4.08 6.85
C TRP A 263 2.38 -2.76 6.93
N LEU A 264 2.49 -2.21 8.15
CA LEU A 264 3.08 -0.90 8.40
C LEU A 264 4.56 -1.05 8.73
N ASN A 265 5.42 -0.75 7.76
CA ASN A 265 6.87 -0.84 7.91
C ASN A 265 7.55 0.27 7.10
N ASN A 266 8.28 1.16 7.79
CA ASN A 266 9.05 2.22 7.15
C ASN A 266 10.42 2.42 7.82
N ASP A 267 11.21 3.36 7.28
CA ASP A 267 12.58 3.64 7.68
C ASP A 267 12.72 4.55 8.93
N LYS A 268 11.61 5.01 9.50
CA LYS A 268 11.60 5.90 10.67
C LYS A 268 11.45 5.16 12.01
N GLY A 269 11.68 3.85 11.99
CA GLY A 269 11.57 3.02 13.18
C GLY A 269 10.14 2.76 13.63
N LEU A 270 9.99 2.27 14.86
CA LEU A 270 8.73 1.74 15.37
C LEU A 270 7.65 2.81 15.55
N TYR A 271 8.05 4.00 15.97
CA TYR A 271 7.10 5.10 16.25
C TYR A 271 6.80 5.97 15.02
N GLY A 272 7.62 5.85 13.97
CA GLY A 272 7.44 6.58 12.72
C GLY A 272 7.88 8.03 12.76
N GLU A 273 8.52 8.46 13.83
CA GLU A 273 9.07 9.82 13.99
C GLU A 273 10.21 9.84 15.01
N GLU A 274 11.10 10.84 14.88
CA GLU A 274 12.13 11.10 15.86
C GLU A 274 11.50 11.42 17.22
N ARG A 275 12.05 10.85 18.26
CA ARG A 275 11.54 11.01 19.62
C ARG A 275 12.60 11.51 20.58
N THR A 276 12.14 12.08 21.65
CA THR A 276 12.95 12.41 22.81
C THR A 276 12.76 11.35 23.88
N VAL A 277 13.85 10.82 24.38
CA VAL A 277 13.86 9.86 25.48
C VAL A 277 14.53 10.53 26.66
N GLY A 278 13.84 10.58 27.77
CA GLY A 278 14.37 11.15 28.99
C GLY A 278 14.36 10.16 30.14
N THR A 279 15.33 10.27 31.04
CA THR A 279 15.33 9.56 32.30
C THR A 279 15.83 10.49 33.39
N ASP A 280 15.10 10.55 34.47
CA ASP A 280 15.51 11.28 35.68
C ASP A 280 16.37 10.38 36.53
N PHE A 281 17.52 10.90 36.89
CA PHE A 281 18.45 10.28 37.82
C PHE A 281 18.37 11.01 39.15
N SER A 282 17.32 10.77 39.92
CA SER A 282 16.92 11.59 41.06
C SER A 282 17.70 11.41 42.35
N GLU A 283 18.66 10.47 42.43
CA GLU A 283 19.39 10.21 43.68
C GLU A 283 20.90 10.11 43.49
N PHE A 284 21.49 11.09 42.83
CA PHE A 284 22.93 11.16 42.71
C PHE A 284 23.52 12.11 43.75
N THR A 285 23.60 11.64 44.98
CA THR A 285 24.28 12.42 46.04
C THR A 285 25.75 12.06 46.02
N LEU A 286 26.58 12.98 45.56
CA LEU A 286 28.00 12.92 45.78
C LEU A 286 28.27 13.51 47.16
N ASP A 287 28.24 12.65 48.15
CA ASP A 287 28.69 13.03 49.50
C ASP A 287 30.21 13.02 49.49
N ASN A 288 30.78 14.19 49.62
CA ASN A 288 32.21 14.34 49.89
C ASN A 288 32.43 14.01 51.40
N GLY A 289 32.04 12.75 51.75
CA GLY A 289 32.02 12.27 53.11
C GLY A 289 33.29 12.62 53.85
N ASN A 290 33.15 13.47 54.80
CA ASN A 290 34.08 13.75 55.93
C ASN A 290 35.57 13.83 55.65
N ASP A 291 36.02 14.05 54.45
CA ASP A 291 37.41 14.34 54.19
C ASP A 291 37.58 15.89 54.21
N GLU A 292 37.81 16.42 55.40
CA GLU A 292 38.14 17.85 55.70
C GLU A 292 39.46 18.29 55.04
N ARG A 293 39.81 17.71 53.89
CA ARG A 293 41.00 18.17 53.17
C ARG A 293 40.62 19.34 52.29
N PRO A 294 41.13 20.51 52.58
CA PRO A 294 40.99 21.64 51.68
C PRO A 294 41.61 21.25 50.33
N ILE A 295 40.85 21.38 49.25
CA ILE A 295 41.36 21.21 47.88
C ILE A 295 42.44 22.33 47.71
N THR A 296 43.65 22.02 48.05
CA THR A 296 44.77 22.83 47.65
C THR A 296 45.03 22.60 46.18
N THR A 297 45.45 23.62 45.48
CA THR A 297 45.65 23.71 44.04
C THR A 297 46.58 22.65 43.41
N THR A 298 46.98 21.64 44.14
CA THR A 298 47.95 20.60 43.76
C THR A 298 47.36 19.18 43.82
N SER A 299 46.14 18.96 44.32
CA SER A 299 45.51 17.63 44.32
C SER A 299 44.16 17.68 43.59
N SER A 300 44.17 17.19 42.38
CA SER A 300 42.98 17.11 41.54
C SER A 300 42.12 15.96 41.99
N VAL A 301 41.12 16.22 42.83
CA VAL A 301 40.00 15.29 43.06
C VAL A 301 38.91 15.67 42.09
N PHE A 302 38.55 14.77 41.23
CA PHE A 302 37.41 14.99 40.35
C PHE A 302 36.63 13.69 40.17
N TYR A 303 35.34 13.84 39.95
CA TYR A 303 34.47 12.73 39.55
C TYR A 303 34.28 12.78 38.06
N ARG A 304 34.22 11.59 37.47
CA ARG A 304 33.89 11.39 36.08
C ARG A 304 32.70 10.43 36.01
N LEU A 305 31.65 10.84 35.33
CA LEU A 305 30.55 9.99 34.99
C LEU A 305 30.79 9.47 33.57
N LEU A 306 30.88 8.16 33.41
CA LEU A 306 30.89 7.49 32.13
C LEU A 306 29.46 7.05 31.86
N LEU A 307 28.78 7.72 30.93
CA LEU A 307 27.42 7.35 30.49
C LEU A 307 27.55 6.61 29.19
N THR A 308 27.10 5.37 29.17
CA THR A 308 27.01 4.56 27.95
C THR A 308 25.56 4.52 27.49
N VAL A 309 25.35 5.01 26.29
CA VAL A 309 24.10 4.92 25.56
C VAL A 309 24.22 3.77 24.56
N ASN A 310 23.43 2.72 24.74
CA ASN A 310 23.36 1.61 23.80
C ASN A 310 22.11 1.78 22.95
N ILE A 311 22.29 1.80 21.66
CA ILE A 311 21.23 1.93 20.65
C ILE A 311 21.36 0.76 19.68
N ASP A 312 20.24 0.09 19.36
CA ASP A 312 20.22 -1.09 18.49
C ASP A 312 20.68 -0.76 17.06
N ASP A 313 20.32 0.41 16.52
CA ASP A 313 20.77 0.84 15.20
C ASP A 313 22.08 1.64 15.29
N VAL A 314 23.14 1.10 14.69
CA VAL A 314 24.44 1.75 14.61
C VAL A 314 24.47 3.03 13.77
N ASN A 315 23.42 3.26 12.99
CA ASN A 315 23.28 4.42 12.11
C ASN A 315 22.38 5.51 12.68
N ASP A 316 21.76 5.29 13.82
CA ASP A 316 20.85 6.24 14.46
C ASP A 316 21.65 7.42 15.03
N ASP A 317 21.37 8.62 14.53
CA ASP A 317 21.99 9.87 14.95
C ASP A 317 21.17 10.48 16.09
N TYR A 318 21.81 10.93 17.15
CA TYR A 318 21.12 11.53 18.30
C TYR A 318 21.93 12.62 18.98
N GLU A 319 21.24 13.45 19.75
CA GLU A 319 21.81 14.44 20.65
C GLU A 319 21.53 14.04 22.09
N LEU A 320 22.61 13.97 22.91
CA LEU A 320 22.54 13.75 24.34
C LEU A 320 22.67 15.09 25.05
N ASN A 321 21.68 15.42 25.89
CA ASN A 321 21.69 16.55 26.80
C ASN A 321 21.68 16.06 28.26
N VAL A 322 22.59 16.53 29.08
CA VAL A 322 22.63 16.22 30.51
C VAL A 322 22.43 17.51 31.30
N THR A 323 21.34 17.55 32.03
CA THR A 323 20.92 18.72 32.81
C THR A 323 20.97 18.40 34.30
N ASN A 324 21.47 19.29 35.10
CA ASN A 324 21.33 19.23 36.57
C ASN A 324 20.03 19.94 36.96
N ASN A 325 19.06 19.18 37.46
CA ASN A 325 17.76 19.71 37.84
C ASN A 325 17.80 20.69 39.02
N ASN A 326 18.81 20.56 39.90
CA ASN A 326 18.96 21.45 41.08
C ASN A 326 19.14 22.92 40.71
N ASP A 327 19.80 23.20 39.60
CA ASP A 327 20.03 24.57 39.11
C ASP A 327 19.50 24.76 37.66
N SER A 328 18.82 23.79 37.12
CA SER A 328 18.26 23.76 35.75
C SER A 328 19.33 24.10 34.70
N LYS A 329 20.53 23.64 34.91
CA LYS A 329 21.67 23.94 34.05
C LYS A 329 22.10 22.70 33.25
N THR A 330 22.19 22.86 31.93
CA THR A 330 22.82 21.85 31.08
C THR A 330 24.31 21.80 31.35
N ILE A 331 24.81 20.67 31.81
CA ILE A 331 26.21 20.44 32.16
C ILE A 331 26.99 19.75 31.04
N TYR A 332 26.30 19.07 30.14
CA TYR A 332 26.92 18.37 29.02
C TYR A 332 25.97 18.27 27.85
N THR A 333 26.46 18.45 26.64
CA THR A 333 25.74 18.23 25.38
C THR A 333 26.69 17.61 24.38
N SER A 334 26.23 16.59 23.66
CA SER A 334 27.00 15.94 22.62
C SER A 334 26.07 15.29 21.58
N THR A 335 26.50 15.30 20.32
CA THR A 335 25.87 14.51 19.26
C THR A 335 26.69 13.25 19.03
N ALA A 336 26.00 12.15 18.73
CA ALA A 336 26.63 10.87 18.49
C ALA A 336 25.79 10.02 17.55
N LYS A 337 26.33 8.86 17.19
CA LYS A 337 25.69 7.91 16.28
C LYS A 337 25.89 6.49 16.81
N GLY A 338 24.78 5.74 16.94
CA GLY A 338 24.79 4.39 17.47
C GLY A 338 25.25 4.33 18.93
N THR A 339 25.78 3.19 19.36
CA THR A 339 26.25 2.99 20.74
C THR A 339 27.51 3.78 21.05
N ASN A 340 27.45 4.62 22.08
CA ASN A 340 28.58 5.47 22.52
C ASN A 340 28.71 5.56 24.05
N THR A 341 29.93 5.82 24.49
CA THR A 341 30.22 6.13 25.91
C THR A 341 30.71 7.57 25.99
N PHE A 342 30.02 8.36 26.81
CA PHE A 342 30.32 9.77 27.05
C PHE A 342 31.03 9.96 28.40
N GLU A 343 32.06 10.77 28.39
CA GLU A 343 32.78 11.18 29.61
C GLU A 343 32.27 12.54 30.10
N ILE A 344 31.55 12.57 31.20
CA ILE A 344 30.95 13.76 31.76
C ILE A 344 31.73 14.16 33.01
N PRO A 345 32.49 15.27 32.99
CA PRO A 345 33.23 15.72 34.14
C PRO A 345 32.29 16.37 35.15
N LEU A 346 32.30 15.88 36.39
CA LEU A 346 31.58 16.48 37.51
C LEU A 346 32.56 17.26 38.36
N LEU A 347 32.44 18.59 38.34
CA LEU A 347 33.36 19.50 39.00
C LEU A 347 32.85 19.90 40.39
N PHE A 348 33.73 19.75 41.41
CA PHE A 348 33.48 20.26 42.74
C PHE A 348 34.30 21.54 42.98
N ARG A 349 33.65 22.59 43.45
CA ARG A 349 34.32 23.82 43.87
C ARG A 349 34.00 24.11 45.32
N GLY A 350 34.94 23.76 46.21
CA GLY A 350 34.85 24.08 47.66
C GLY A 350 34.29 22.93 48.50
N GLY A 351 34.59 22.92 49.81
CA GLY A 351 34.09 21.90 50.74
C GLY A 351 32.59 22.05 50.99
N GLY A 352 31.83 21.03 50.67
CA GLY A 352 30.38 20.96 50.85
C GLY A 352 29.83 19.67 50.25
N ILE A 353 28.60 19.34 50.63
CA ILE A 353 27.85 18.26 50.00
C ILE A 353 27.28 18.81 48.69
N TYR A 354 27.62 18.20 47.57
CA TYR A 354 27.04 18.53 46.28
C TYR A 354 26.07 17.43 45.89
N ILE A 355 24.83 17.84 45.69
CA ILE A 355 23.77 16.95 45.19
C ILE A 355 23.63 17.25 43.71
N TYR A 356 23.86 16.25 42.87
CA TYR A 356 23.53 16.28 41.47
C TYR A 356 22.25 15.51 41.27
N ASP A 357 21.25 16.19 40.80
CA ASP A 357 20.04 15.59 40.27
C ASP A 357 20.12 15.70 38.74
N LEU A 358 20.57 14.62 38.11
CA LEU A 358 20.88 14.61 36.68
C LEU A 358 19.72 14.06 35.86
N ASN A 359 19.30 14.83 34.90
CA ASN A 359 18.40 14.38 33.85
C ASN A 359 19.20 14.12 32.57
N PHE A 360 19.04 12.93 32.01
CA PHE A 360 19.60 12.54 30.72
C PHE A 360 18.51 12.59 29.69
N GLU A 361 18.64 13.47 28.72
CA GLU A 361 17.71 13.62 27.61
C GLU A 361 18.42 13.28 26.29
N ILE A 362 17.85 12.35 25.53
CA ILE A 362 18.35 11.91 24.22
C ILE A 362 17.28 12.27 23.19
N THR A 363 17.64 13.13 22.22
CA THR A 363 16.74 13.61 21.18
C THR A 363 17.18 13.15 19.80
N GLY A 364 16.24 12.99 18.89
CA GLY A 364 16.51 12.59 17.50
C GLY A 364 16.60 11.08 17.28
N VAL A 365 16.25 10.26 18.28
CA VAL A 365 16.37 8.80 18.21
C VAL A 365 15.24 8.19 17.41
N GLU A 366 15.60 7.35 16.45
CA GLU A 366 14.65 6.53 15.66
C GLU A 366 14.60 5.07 16.14
N SER A 367 15.63 4.60 16.81
CA SER A 367 15.75 3.21 17.30
C SER A 367 14.64 2.77 18.24
N ASN A 368 14.33 1.48 18.18
CA ASN A 368 13.29 0.83 18.98
C ASN A 368 13.70 0.59 20.44
N SER A 369 14.99 0.43 20.68
CA SER A 369 15.52 0.12 22.01
C SER A 369 16.71 1.02 22.34
N ILE A 370 16.66 1.63 23.54
CA ILE A 370 17.73 2.42 24.09
C ILE A 370 17.96 1.97 25.53
N THR A 371 19.18 1.60 25.85
CA THR A 371 19.55 1.31 27.23
C THR A 371 20.67 2.24 27.67
N LEU A 372 20.56 2.74 28.88
CA LEU A 372 21.54 3.59 29.51
C LEU A 372 22.27 2.85 30.62
N SER A 373 23.56 2.97 30.66
CA SER A 373 24.34 2.55 31.81
C SER A 373 25.32 3.66 32.21
N ALA A 374 25.44 3.91 33.49
CA ALA A 374 26.34 4.92 34.02
C ALA A 374 27.35 4.31 34.97
N LYS A 375 28.59 4.77 34.88
CA LYS A 375 29.68 4.40 35.78
C LYS A 375 30.28 5.66 36.35
N LEU A 376 30.18 5.83 37.67
CA LEU A 376 30.81 6.93 38.36
C LEU A 376 32.21 6.54 38.82
N GLU A 377 33.19 7.33 38.48
CA GLU A 377 34.58 7.14 38.86
C GLU A 377 35.10 8.34 39.66
N LEU A 378 35.70 8.07 40.80
CA LEU A 378 36.38 9.03 41.62
C LEU A 378 37.89 8.98 41.36
N PHE A 379 38.49 10.11 41.04
CA PHE A 379 39.93 10.28 40.85
C PHE A 379 40.52 11.17 41.90
N SER A 380 41.55 10.66 42.63
CA SER A 380 42.41 11.41 43.52
C SER A 380 43.80 10.77 43.46
N ASN A 381 44.69 11.32 42.64
CA ASN A 381 46.01 10.71 42.35
C ASN A 381 45.91 9.29 41.72
N GLY A 382 44.91 9.06 40.86
CA GLY A 382 44.55 7.80 40.25
C GLY A 382 43.12 7.39 40.58
N LEU A 383 42.61 6.35 39.94
CA LEU A 383 41.27 5.84 40.16
C LEU A 383 41.13 5.29 41.58
N GLN A 384 40.21 5.84 42.41
CA GLN A 384 40.00 5.46 43.79
C GLN A 384 38.81 4.56 44.02
N SER A 385 37.69 4.85 43.35
CA SER A 385 36.45 4.06 43.46
C SER A 385 35.62 4.12 42.20
N THR A 386 34.78 3.13 42.04
CA THR A 386 33.79 3.03 40.95
C THR A 386 32.44 2.58 41.48
N SER A 387 31.37 3.20 40.99
CA SER A 387 30.00 2.77 41.23
C SER A 387 29.32 2.59 39.89
N ASN A 388 28.61 1.45 39.67
CA ASN A 388 27.94 1.14 38.45
C ASN A 388 26.42 1.28 38.64
N TYR A 389 25.77 1.86 37.64
CA TYR A 389 24.34 2.05 37.58
C TYR A 389 23.89 1.52 36.24
N SER A 390 22.75 0.83 36.17
CA SER A 390 22.15 0.32 34.96
C SER A 390 20.69 0.72 34.91
N PHE A 391 20.29 1.33 33.82
CA PHE A 391 18.94 1.73 33.55
C PHE A 391 18.44 0.87 32.38
N VAL A 392 17.44 0.05 32.64
CA VAL A 392 16.81 -0.77 31.63
C VAL A 392 15.70 0.04 31.01
N ASP A 393 15.74 0.19 29.69
CA ASP A 393 14.72 0.86 28.88
C ASP A 393 14.31 2.25 29.35
N ALA A 394 15.15 3.22 29.02
CA ALA A 394 14.76 4.62 29.12
C ALA A 394 13.66 5.03 28.10
N ALA A 395 13.30 4.14 27.22
CA ALA A 395 12.28 4.35 26.20
C ALA A 395 10.96 3.78 26.67
N THR A 396 10.23 4.55 27.43
CA THR A 396 8.85 4.25 27.75
C THR A 396 7.92 4.87 26.69
N ASP A 397 6.92 4.11 26.31
CA ASP A 397 5.63 4.52 25.75
C ASP A 397 5.69 5.63 24.68
N GLY A 398 5.97 5.24 23.45
CA GLY A 398 5.77 6.07 22.28
C GLY A 398 4.43 5.76 21.61
N VAL A 399 3.88 6.72 20.89
CA VAL A 399 2.70 6.51 20.07
C VAL A 399 3.13 5.93 18.73
N PHE A 400 2.63 4.75 18.38
CA PHE A 400 2.76 4.24 17.03
C PHE A 400 1.92 5.08 16.09
N ASN A 401 2.59 5.91 15.31
CA ASN A 401 1.94 6.80 14.38
C ASN A 401 1.67 6.08 13.06
N ILE A 402 0.41 5.75 12.79
CA ILE A 402 0.00 4.98 11.61
C ILE A 402 0.50 5.62 10.31
N ARG A 403 0.29 6.93 10.15
CA ARG A 403 0.69 7.66 8.95
C ARG A 403 2.20 7.58 8.71
N LYS A 404 2.97 7.84 9.74
CA LYS A 404 4.44 7.86 9.67
C LYS A 404 5.06 6.48 9.45
N ASN A 405 4.33 5.42 9.82
CA ASN A 405 4.74 4.04 9.59
C ASN A 405 4.23 3.45 8.26
N MET A 406 3.53 4.23 7.43
CA MET A 406 3.13 3.78 6.09
C MET A 406 4.37 3.46 5.24
N PRO A 407 4.31 2.37 4.45
CA PRO A 407 5.38 2.06 3.50
C PRO A 407 5.66 3.23 2.55
N LYS A 408 6.93 3.45 2.24
CA LYS A 408 7.39 4.57 1.41
C LYS A 408 7.08 4.36 -0.07
N VAL A 409 5.85 4.64 -0.45
CA VAL A 409 5.34 4.52 -1.81
C VAL A 409 4.43 5.70 -2.14
N LYS A 410 4.43 6.15 -3.40
CA LYS A 410 3.51 7.19 -3.85
C LYS A 410 2.07 6.67 -3.85
N VAL A 411 1.12 7.54 -3.48
CA VAL A 411 -0.32 7.20 -3.49
C VAL A 411 -0.76 6.72 -4.88
N ILE A 412 -0.30 7.37 -5.95
CA ILE A 412 -0.60 6.95 -7.33
C ILE A 412 -0.04 5.56 -7.67
N ASP A 413 1.17 5.24 -7.21
CA ASP A 413 1.80 3.94 -7.45
C ASP A 413 1.10 2.83 -6.65
N PHE A 414 0.67 3.14 -5.43
CA PHE A 414 -0.12 2.24 -4.59
C PHE A 414 -1.47 1.89 -5.25
N LEU A 415 -2.23 2.91 -5.69
CA LEU A 415 -3.49 2.69 -6.41
C LEU A 415 -3.27 1.93 -7.72
N THR A 416 -2.23 2.29 -8.49
CA THR A 416 -1.86 1.57 -9.72
C THR A 416 -1.54 0.10 -9.43
N GLY A 417 -0.89 -0.18 -8.31
CA GLY A 417 -0.61 -1.54 -7.86
C GLY A 417 -1.89 -2.35 -7.62
N LEU A 418 -2.86 -1.79 -6.90
CA LEU A 418 -4.17 -2.42 -6.67
C LEU A 418 -4.93 -2.66 -7.98
N PHE A 419 -4.94 -1.68 -8.87
CA PHE A 419 -5.59 -1.80 -10.18
C PHE A 419 -4.97 -2.91 -11.02
N LYS A 420 -3.65 -3.06 -10.98
CA LYS A 420 -2.96 -4.15 -11.67
C LYS A 420 -3.21 -5.51 -11.04
N MET A 421 -3.26 -5.61 -9.70
CA MET A 421 -3.52 -6.89 -9.04
C MET A 421 -4.89 -7.45 -9.43
N PHE A 422 -5.93 -6.63 -9.32
CA PHE A 422 -7.32 -7.06 -9.47
C PHE A 422 -7.93 -6.69 -10.84
N ASN A 423 -7.10 -6.30 -11.81
CA ASN A 423 -7.56 -5.87 -13.14
C ASN A 423 -8.74 -4.87 -13.05
N LEU A 424 -8.55 -3.84 -12.23
CA LEU A 424 -9.56 -2.82 -12.01
C LEU A 424 -9.54 -1.77 -13.11
N THR A 425 -10.68 -1.18 -13.33
CA THR A 425 -10.87 0.01 -14.16
C THR A 425 -11.67 1.05 -13.41
N ALA A 426 -11.48 2.32 -13.75
CA ALA A 426 -12.22 3.40 -13.12
C ALA A 426 -12.74 4.40 -14.13
N TYR A 427 -13.89 5.00 -13.81
CA TYR A 427 -14.48 6.08 -14.58
C TYR A 427 -15.26 7.02 -13.66
N VAL A 428 -15.50 8.25 -14.12
CA VAL A 428 -16.28 9.22 -13.36
C VAL A 428 -17.73 9.13 -13.79
N ASN A 429 -18.65 8.97 -12.83
CA ASN A 429 -20.09 8.98 -13.10
C ASN A 429 -20.66 10.42 -13.15
N ASP A 430 -21.97 10.54 -13.38
CA ASP A 430 -22.64 11.84 -13.50
C ASP A 430 -22.65 12.63 -12.17
N ASP A 431 -22.50 11.94 -11.04
CA ASP A 431 -22.49 12.52 -9.68
C ASP A 431 -21.07 12.91 -9.22
N ASP A 432 -20.09 12.91 -10.13
CA ASP A 432 -18.67 13.18 -9.88
C ASP A 432 -17.94 12.15 -8.99
N ASN A 433 -18.54 10.97 -8.74
CA ASN A 433 -17.91 9.88 -8.04
C ASN A 433 -17.03 9.05 -8.99
N ILE A 434 -15.96 8.49 -8.44
CA ILE A 434 -15.09 7.58 -9.15
C ILE A 434 -15.63 6.16 -8.97
N VAL A 435 -16.23 5.63 -10.03
CA VAL A 435 -16.69 4.23 -10.03
C VAL A 435 -15.50 3.33 -10.34
N VAL A 436 -15.27 2.34 -9.49
CA VAL A 436 -14.21 1.35 -9.64
C VAL A 436 -14.82 -0.03 -9.74
N ASP A 437 -14.56 -0.71 -10.85
CA ASP A 437 -15.05 -2.07 -11.12
C ASP A 437 -13.89 -2.96 -11.57
N THR A 438 -14.04 -4.28 -11.41
CA THR A 438 -13.20 -5.20 -12.19
C THR A 438 -13.51 -5.00 -13.67
N LEU A 439 -12.54 -5.23 -14.55
CA LEU A 439 -12.76 -5.04 -16.00
C LEU A 439 -13.92 -5.91 -16.52
N ASP A 440 -14.07 -7.10 -15.97
CA ASP A 440 -15.16 -8.00 -16.32
C ASP A 440 -16.53 -7.46 -15.88
N ASP A 441 -16.64 -6.92 -14.67
CA ASP A 441 -17.87 -6.29 -14.17
C ASP A 441 -18.22 -5.02 -14.93
N TYR A 442 -17.20 -4.20 -15.24
CA TYR A 442 -17.38 -3.02 -16.07
C TYR A 442 -18.07 -3.35 -17.41
N TYR A 443 -17.55 -4.35 -18.12
CA TYR A 443 -18.19 -4.77 -19.39
C TYR A 443 -19.54 -5.45 -19.19
N ARG A 444 -19.77 -6.11 -18.06
CA ARG A 444 -21.05 -6.77 -17.77
C ARG A 444 -22.17 -5.77 -17.47
N LYS A 445 -21.84 -4.61 -16.92
CA LYS A 445 -22.78 -3.51 -16.63
C LYS A 445 -23.20 -2.74 -17.90
N GLY A 446 -22.56 -2.97 -19.04
CA GLY A 446 -22.87 -2.33 -20.32
C GLY A 446 -24.19 -2.82 -20.92
N SER A 447 -24.84 -1.94 -21.67
CA SER A 447 -26.06 -2.20 -22.42
C SER A 447 -25.74 -2.72 -23.82
N THR A 448 -26.75 -3.27 -24.54
CA THR A 448 -26.58 -3.66 -25.93
C THR A 448 -27.22 -2.62 -26.85
N VAL A 449 -26.43 -2.06 -27.78
CA VAL A 449 -26.86 -1.01 -28.71
C VAL A 449 -26.71 -1.49 -30.17
N ASP A 450 -27.80 -1.58 -30.90
CA ASP A 450 -27.76 -1.92 -32.34
C ASP A 450 -27.58 -0.64 -33.18
N ILE A 451 -26.44 -0.55 -33.85
CA ILE A 451 -26.09 0.56 -34.73
C ILE A 451 -26.06 0.16 -36.21
N THR A 452 -26.54 -1.03 -36.57
CA THR A 452 -26.47 -1.60 -37.92
C THR A 452 -26.97 -0.62 -39.00
N ARG A 453 -28.09 0.06 -38.74
CA ARG A 453 -28.69 1.01 -39.70
C ARG A 453 -27.91 2.32 -39.87
N PHE A 454 -26.98 2.59 -38.99
CA PHE A 454 -26.19 3.81 -38.98
C PHE A 454 -24.77 3.62 -39.51
N THR A 455 -24.34 2.35 -39.68
CA THR A 455 -23.02 2.03 -40.23
C THR A 455 -22.99 2.22 -41.75
N LYS A 456 -21.86 2.75 -42.22
CA LYS A 456 -21.55 2.83 -43.65
C LYS A 456 -20.86 1.52 -44.04
N ASN A 457 -21.57 0.58 -44.61
CA ASN A 457 -21.06 -0.77 -44.92
C ASN A 457 -20.06 -0.82 -46.09
N GLU A 458 -19.83 0.30 -46.76
CA GLU A 458 -18.99 0.37 -47.96
C GLU A 458 -17.47 0.30 -47.63
N GLU A 459 -17.09 0.69 -46.41
CA GLU A 459 -15.70 0.68 -46.00
C GLU A 459 -15.58 0.20 -44.54
N SER A 460 -15.00 -0.98 -44.35
CA SER A 460 -14.59 -1.48 -43.05
C SER A 460 -13.20 -2.08 -43.14
N THR A 461 -12.41 -1.90 -42.10
CA THR A 461 -11.08 -2.52 -42.00
C THR A 461 -11.10 -3.54 -40.87
N VAL A 462 -10.59 -4.73 -41.14
CA VAL A 462 -10.44 -5.78 -40.11
C VAL A 462 -8.97 -6.05 -39.89
N SER A 463 -8.53 -5.92 -38.67
CA SER A 463 -7.19 -6.19 -38.24
C SER A 463 -7.17 -7.14 -37.04
N ARG A 464 -6.05 -7.73 -36.76
CA ARG A 464 -5.85 -8.53 -35.53
C ARG A 464 -5.36 -7.68 -34.38
N ASN A 465 -5.55 -8.15 -33.16
CA ASN A 465 -4.91 -7.58 -31.98
C ASN A 465 -3.39 -7.73 -32.07
N LYS A 466 -2.66 -6.90 -31.35
CA LYS A 466 -1.26 -7.13 -31.08
C LYS A 466 -1.14 -8.27 -30.07
N LEU A 467 -0.39 -9.31 -30.44
CA LEU A 467 -0.17 -10.50 -29.64
C LEU A 467 1.29 -10.56 -29.18
N TYR A 468 1.50 -10.69 -27.89
CA TYR A 468 2.82 -10.82 -27.30
C TYR A 468 3.24 -12.31 -27.27
N SER A 469 4.53 -12.56 -27.30
CA SER A 469 5.10 -13.91 -27.16
C SER A 469 5.30 -14.34 -25.71
N GLN A 470 5.20 -13.39 -24.79
CA GLN A 470 5.35 -13.61 -23.35
C GLN A 470 4.49 -12.61 -22.59
N ILE A 471 3.84 -13.09 -21.56
CA ILE A 471 3.06 -12.27 -20.62
C ILE A 471 3.54 -12.61 -19.23
N ASP A 472 4.04 -11.59 -18.50
CA ASP A 472 4.52 -11.75 -17.14
C ASP A 472 3.65 -10.97 -16.17
N PHE A 473 3.21 -11.65 -15.14
CA PHE A 473 2.56 -11.11 -13.97
C PHE A 473 3.53 -11.22 -12.81
N MET A 474 4.10 -10.10 -12.36
CA MET A 474 5.24 -10.11 -11.44
C MET A 474 5.04 -9.12 -10.31
N PHE A 475 5.37 -9.52 -9.10
CA PHE A 475 5.58 -8.60 -7.99
C PHE A 475 6.96 -7.96 -8.05
N GLU A 476 7.22 -6.98 -7.17
CA GLU A 476 8.58 -6.43 -6.99
C GLU A 476 9.51 -7.53 -6.48
N GLU A 477 10.79 -7.39 -6.80
CA GLU A 477 11.83 -8.33 -6.37
C GLU A 477 11.82 -8.48 -4.83
N PRO A 478 11.71 -9.70 -4.30
CA PRO A 478 11.62 -9.93 -2.86
C PRO A 478 12.96 -9.64 -2.18
N LYS A 479 12.87 -9.11 -0.96
CA LYS A 479 14.03 -8.83 -0.12
C LYS A 479 14.11 -9.74 1.10
N THR A 480 13.01 -10.41 1.44
CA THR A 480 12.94 -11.27 2.61
C THR A 480 13.63 -12.60 2.35
N PHE A 481 14.42 -13.04 3.34
CA PHE A 481 15.24 -14.26 3.27
C PHE A 481 14.43 -15.50 2.86
N ALA A 482 13.29 -15.75 3.50
CA ALA A 482 12.46 -16.91 3.21
C ALA A 482 12.00 -16.94 1.74
N THR A 483 11.57 -15.78 1.20
CA THR A 483 11.10 -15.70 -0.19
C THR A 483 12.25 -15.86 -1.17
N ILE A 484 13.41 -15.25 -0.91
CA ILE A 484 14.61 -15.41 -1.76
C ILE A 484 15.04 -16.87 -1.79
N ASN A 485 15.13 -17.50 -0.63
CA ASN A 485 15.55 -18.90 -0.52
C ASN A 485 14.56 -19.85 -1.23
N SER A 486 13.27 -19.60 -1.09
CA SER A 486 12.23 -20.35 -1.80
C SER A 486 12.39 -20.23 -3.32
N ASN A 487 12.60 -19.03 -3.85
CA ASN A 487 12.80 -18.78 -5.28
C ASN A 487 14.04 -19.51 -5.80
N GLU A 488 15.14 -19.55 -5.04
CA GLU A 488 16.35 -20.26 -5.41
C GLU A 488 16.16 -21.77 -5.43
N LEU A 489 15.41 -22.31 -4.47
CA LEU A 489 15.16 -23.75 -4.34
C LEU A 489 14.16 -24.24 -5.41
N SER A 490 13.06 -23.54 -5.59
CA SER A 490 12.01 -23.90 -6.56
C SER A 490 12.43 -23.59 -8.00
N ARG A 491 13.32 -22.63 -8.20
CA ARG A 491 13.64 -22.00 -9.50
C ARG A 491 12.43 -21.29 -10.12
N ASP A 492 11.48 -20.93 -9.30
CA ASP A 492 10.29 -20.20 -9.67
C ASP A 492 10.17 -18.95 -8.81
N GLU A 493 9.52 -17.92 -9.29
CA GLU A 493 9.39 -16.66 -8.54
C GLU A 493 8.07 -16.66 -7.74
N PHE A 494 8.19 -16.66 -6.43
CA PHE A 494 7.09 -16.76 -5.49
C PHE A 494 5.97 -15.74 -5.79
N GLY A 495 4.78 -16.26 -6.02
CA GLY A 495 3.58 -15.47 -6.29
C GLY A 495 3.44 -14.93 -7.71
N ASN A 496 4.42 -15.12 -8.58
CA ASN A 496 4.40 -14.66 -9.97
C ASN A 496 3.71 -15.68 -10.90
N GLU A 497 3.35 -15.24 -12.11
CA GLU A 497 2.83 -16.12 -13.17
C GLU A 497 3.43 -15.67 -14.49
N ARG A 498 3.96 -16.62 -15.25
CA ARG A 498 4.46 -16.40 -16.60
C ARG A 498 3.69 -17.24 -17.60
N ILE A 499 3.20 -16.59 -18.62
CA ILE A 499 2.52 -17.25 -19.73
C ILE A 499 3.41 -17.12 -20.96
N ASP A 500 3.94 -18.22 -21.41
CA ASP A 500 4.73 -18.34 -22.62
C ASP A 500 4.48 -19.70 -23.31
N ASN A 501 5.23 -20.02 -24.32
CA ASN A 501 5.07 -21.29 -25.07
C ASN A 501 5.46 -22.54 -24.26
N THR A 502 5.96 -22.38 -23.04
CA THR A 502 6.31 -23.47 -22.11
C THR A 502 5.27 -23.67 -21.02
N ASN A 503 4.24 -22.81 -20.97
CA ASN A 503 3.19 -22.88 -19.96
C ASN A 503 2.46 -24.22 -20.02
N ASN A 504 2.21 -24.81 -18.86
CA ASN A 504 1.57 -26.13 -18.73
C ASN A 504 0.06 -26.12 -18.97
N ASP A 505 -0.58 -24.94 -19.00
CA ASP A 505 -2.00 -24.81 -19.36
C ASP A 505 -2.15 -24.89 -20.90
N PRO A 506 -2.76 -25.99 -21.43
CA PRO A 506 -2.91 -26.17 -22.89
C PRO A 506 -3.76 -25.06 -23.55
N GLU A 507 -4.70 -24.47 -22.81
CA GLU A 507 -5.55 -23.38 -23.31
C GLU A 507 -4.73 -22.09 -23.47
N LEU A 508 -3.81 -21.84 -22.57
CA LEU A 508 -2.94 -20.66 -22.60
C LEU A 508 -1.74 -20.84 -23.53
N SER A 509 -1.07 -21.98 -23.47
CA SER A 509 0.11 -22.24 -24.32
C SER A 509 -0.21 -22.29 -25.83
N ALA A 510 -1.41 -22.75 -26.19
CA ALA A 510 -1.87 -22.78 -27.57
C ALA A 510 -2.20 -21.39 -28.15
N LEU A 511 -2.37 -20.38 -27.30
CA LEU A 511 -2.81 -19.04 -27.72
C LEU A 511 -1.67 -18.11 -28.06
N LEU A 512 -0.45 -18.40 -27.58
CA LEU A 512 0.68 -17.50 -27.73
C LEU A 512 1.24 -17.50 -29.14
N ALA A 513 0.98 -16.44 -29.84
CA ALA A 513 1.56 -16.12 -31.14
C ALA A 513 1.72 -14.59 -31.20
N PHE A 514 2.65 -13.92 -31.63
CA PHE A 514 3.74 -14.10 -32.50
C PHE A 514 4.23 -12.75 -33.04
N ASP A 515 3.76 -11.59 -32.48
CA ASP A 515 4.33 -10.29 -32.88
C ASP A 515 5.67 -10.05 -32.16
N GLY A 516 6.03 -10.98 -31.27
CA GLY A 516 7.18 -10.87 -30.41
C GLY A 516 6.98 -9.83 -29.30
N GLY A 517 7.92 -9.78 -28.39
CA GLY A 517 7.89 -8.87 -27.26
C GLY A 517 7.16 -9.43 -26.04
N LYS A 518 7.27 -8.69 -24.96
CA LYS A 518 6.77 -9.03 -23.63
C LYS A 518 5.66 -8.06 -23.23
N TYR A 519 4.63 -8.58 -22.59
CA TYR A 519 3.65 -7.82 -21.87
C TYR A 519 3.81 -8.04 -20.37
N GLU A 520 3.83 -6.98 -19.59
CA GLU A 520 4.16 -7.05 -18.17
C GLU A 520 3.10 -6.36 -17.33
N VAL A 521 2.61 -7.07 -16.32
CA VAL A 521 1.74 -6.58 -15.26
C VAL A 521 2.51 -6.65 -13.96
N ALA A 522 3.04 -5.52 -13.50
CA ALA A 522 3.89 -5.44 -12.33
C ALA A 522 3.30 -4.44 -11.32
N PRO A 523 2.52 -4.89 -10.32
CA PRO A 523 2.16 -4.06 -9.18
C PRO A 523 3.40 -3.77 -8.34
N LYS A 524 3.47 -2.56 -7.75
CA LYS A 524 4.61 -2.15 -6.93
C LYS A 524 4.48 -2.63 -5.48
N PHE A 525 4.17 -3.90 -5.33
CA PHE A 525 4.06 -4.61 -4.06
C PHE A 525 5.09 -5.74 -4.01
N GLU A 526 5.51 -6.08 -2.82
CA GLU A 526 6.38 -7.22 -2.57
C GLU A 526 5.57 -8.35 -1.95
N LYS A 527 5.97 -9.58 -2.21
CA LYS A 527 5.39 -10.75 -1.59
C LYS A 527 6.34 -11.30 -0.53
N MET A 528 5.77 -11.64 0.62
CA MET A 528 6.49 -12.33 1.69
C MET A 528 5.96 -13.74 1.80
N GLN A 529 6.86 -14.69 1.84
CA GLN A 529 6.52 -16.07 2.22
C GLN A 529 6.38 -16.16 3.73
N TYR A 530 5.29 -16.75 4.17
CA TYR A 530 5.03 -17.05 5.58
C TYR A 530 5.42 -18.48 5.88
N GLU A 531 6.18 -18.67 6.93
CA GLU A 531 6.73 -19.97 7.28
C GLU A 531 5.84 -20.68 8.30
N ARG A 532 5.63 -21.98 8.10
CA ARG A 532 4.95 -22.82 9.06
C ARG A 532 5.95 -23.37 10.06
N MET A 533 5.70 -23.17 11.36
CA MET A 533 6.54 -23.72 12.40
C MET A 533 6.32 -25.22 12.56
N THR A 534 7.43 -25.93 12.71
CA THR A 534 7.45 -27.35 13.12
C THR A 534 7.94 -27.47 14.55
N ASP A 535 7.50 -28.52 15.26
CA ASP A 535 8.04 -28.80 16.57
C ASP A 535 9.48 -29.32 16.44
N GLN A 536 10.44 -28.62 17.03
CA GLN A 536 11.86 -29.01 16.98
C GLN A 536 12.15 -30.34 17.62
N SER A 537 11.39 -30.68 18.66
CA SER A 537 11.51 -31.98 19.34
C SER A 537 10.86 -33.14 18.55
N ASN A 538 9.90 -32.82 17.67
CA ASN A 538 9.22 -33.76 16.79
C ASN A 538 8.93 -33.16 15.41
N PRO A 539 9.94 -33.08 14.52
CA PRO A 539 9.81 -32.40 13.22
C PRO A 539 8.74 -32.98 12.28
N THR A 540 8.19 -34.16 12.63
CA THR A 540 7.07 -34.72 11.85
C THR A 540 5.71 -34.15 12.25
N LEU A 541 5.63 -33.45 13.39
CA LEU A 541 4.42 -32.83 13.89
C LEU A 541 4.37 -31.40 13.40
N LEU A 542 3.59 -31.15 12.33
CA LEU A 542 3.35 -29.83 11.82
C LEU A 542 2.45 -29.04 12.78
N GLN A 543 2.92 -27.90 13.22
CA GLN A 543 2.14 -26.98 14.02
C GLN A 543 1.26 -26.09 13.16
N ASN A 544 0.18 -25.56 13.73
CA ASN A 544 -0.71 -24.64 13.01
C ASN A 544 -0.21 -23.17 13.06
N PHE A 545 1.03 -22.95 13.49
CA PHE A 545 1.64 -21.64 13.53
C PHE A 545 2.28 -21.31 12.19
N CYS A 546 1.91 -20.15 11.67
CA CYS A 546 2.56 -19.55 10.53
C CYS A 546 2.98 -18.13 10.89
N TRP A 547 4.16 -17.72 10.50
CA TRP A 547 4.72 -16.40 10.81
C TRP A 547 5.55 -15.87 9.64
N GLY A 548 5.78 -14.57 9.64
CA GLY A 548 6.66 -13.92 8.67
C GLY A 548 7.93 -13.40 9.31
N TRP A 549 9.07 -13.59 8.64
CA TRP A 549 10.35 -13.05 9.07
C TRP A 549 10.88 -12.03 8.07
N CYS A 550 10.80 -10.75 8.44
CA CYS A 550 11.16 -9.63 7.56
C CYS A 550 12.64 -9.25 7.71
N VAL A 551 13.52 -10.15 7.30
CA VAL A 551 14.97 -9.95 7.31
C VAL A 551 15.57 -10.31 5.96
N THR A 552 16.76 -9.77 5.68
CA THR A 552 17.57 -10.14 4.51
C THR A 552 18.28 -11.48 4.75
N ASP A 553 19.02 -11.97 3.73
CA ASP A 553 19.91 -13.12 3.79
C ASP A 553 21.01 -12.98 4.87
N ASP A 554 21.41 -11.76 5.20
CA ASP A 554 22.33 -11.46 6.31
C ASP A 554 21.64 -11.42 7.68
N GLN A 555 20.36 -11.81 7.77
CA GLN A 555 19.50 -11.78 8.98
C GLN A 555 19.34 -10.38 9.58
N LYS A 556 19.38 -9.35 8.76
CA LYS A 556 19.14 -7.97 9.18
C LYS A 556 17.74 -7.53 8.81
N ALA A 557 17.11 -6.76 9.70
CA ALA A 557 15.84 -6.11 9.41
C ALA A 557 15.89 -5.37 8.07
N THR A 558 14.88 -5.52 7.26
CA THR A 558 14.81 -4.92 5.93
C THR A 558 13.54 -4.11 5.73
N LEU A 559 13.65 -3.11 4.87
CA LEU A 559 12.50 -2.38 4.37
C LEU A 559 12.05 -2.98 3.06
N THR A 560 10.84 -3.45 3.03
CA THR A 560 10.20 -4.01 1.85
C THR A 560 9.43 -2.94 1.08
N LYS A 561 9.03 -3.25 -0.14
CA LYS A 561 7.91 -2.58 -0.78
C LYS A 561 6.63 -2.91 -0.01
N PRO A 562 5.50 -2.18 -0.21
CA PRO A 562 4.28 -2.50 0.52
C PRO A 562 3.92 -3.97 0.42
N ILE A 563 3.67 -4.59 1.57
CA ILE A 563 3.18 -5.97 1.67
C ILE A 563 1.70 -5.92 1.98
N LEU A 564 0.92 -6.56 1.13
CA LEU A 564 -0.50 -6.80 1.36
C LEU A 564 -0.69 -8.25 1.76
N HIS A 565 -1.53 -8.48 2.76
CA HIS A 565 -1.82 -9.83 3.25
C HIS A 565 -3.26 -9.95 3.71
N TYR A 566 -3.75 -11.16 3.72
CA TYR A 566 -4.91 -11.56 4.49
C TYR A 566 -4.49 -12.01 5.88
N THR A 567 -5.46 -12.24 6.72
CA THR A 567 -5.22 -12.79 8.06
C THR A 567 -6.34 -13.74 8.44
N GLU A 568 -5.98 -14.70 9.25
CA GLU A 568 -6.91 -15.59 9.91
C GLU A 568 -6.64 -15.53 11.42
N ASN A 569 -7.70 -15.41 12.21
CA ASN A 569 -7.58 -15.50 13.65
C ASN A 569 -7.55 -16.98 14.04
N VAL A 570 -6.43 -17.42 14.60
CA VAL A 570 -6.19 -18.83 14.96
C VAL A 570 -6.25 -18.99 16.45
N ASP A 571 -7.08 -19.98 16.90
CA ASP A 571 -7.15 -20.41 18.28
C ASP A 571 -5.91 -21.27 18.62
N VAL A 572 -5.22 -20.89 19.68
CA VAL A 572 -3.98 -21.55 20.14
C VAL A 572 -4.16 -22.35 21.43
N ASP A 573 -5.39 -22.65 21.83
CA ASP A 573 -5.71 -23.36 23.11
C ASP A 573 -4.94 -24.68 23.30
N VAL A 574 -4.42 -25.25 22.24
CA VAL A 574 -3.69 -26.53 22.28
C VAL A 574 -2.17 -26.36 22.41
N ILE A 575 -1.65 -25.13 22.11
CA ILE A 575 -0.20 -24.90 22.06
C ILE A 575 0.10 -23.54 22.72
N PRO A 576 0.92 -23.52 23.78
CA PRO A 576 1.20 -22.29 24.52
C PRO A 576 2.08 -21.34 23.70
N LEU A 577 1.46 -20.44 22.95
CA LEU A 577 2.11 -19.25 22.42
C LEU A 577 2.13 -18.17 23.51
N THR A 578 3.26 -17.57 23.76
CA THR A 578 3.37 -16.52 24.78
C THR A 578 3.96 -15.25 24.19
N VAL A 579 3.52 -14.11 24.70
CA VAL A 579 4.12 -12.79 24.40
C VAL A 579 4.87 -12.30 25.64
N GLN A 580 6.08 -11.84 25.44
CA GLN A 580 6.91 -11.23 26.48
C GLN A 580 6.42 -9.82 26.78
N MET A 581 5.90 -9.59 27.98
CA MET A 581 5.33 -8.31 28.41
C MET A 581 6.33 -7.40 29.14
N GLY A 582 7.54 -7.87 29.44
CA GLY A 582 8.55 -7.10 30.14
C GLY A 582 9.29 -7.93 31.18
N PHE A 583 10.05 -7.23 32.04
CA PHE A 583 10.79 -7.85 33.14
C PHE A 583 10.10 -7.54 34.47
N ASP A 584 9.63 -8.58 35.16
CA ASP A 584 9.18 -8.45 36.53
C ASP A 584 10.39 -8.68 37.45
N PRO A 585 10.82 -7.71 38.24
CA PRO A 585 11.96 -7.85 39.12
C PRO A 585 11.78 -8.89 40.22
N THR A 586 10.54 -9.32 40.48
CA THR A 586 10.21 -10.29 41.56
C THR A 586 10.13 -11.72 41.03
N THR A 587 9.62 -11.89 39.80
CA THR A 587 9.33 -13.21 39.21
C THR A 587 10.20 -13.54 38.01
N GLY A 588 10.97 -12.58 37.49
CA GLY A 588 11.68 -12.68 36.23
C GLY A 588 10.84 -12.15 35.07
N GLN A 589 11.02 -12.67 33.88
CA GLN A 589 10.27 -12.26 32.71
C GLN A 589 8.77 -12.60 32.84
N ALA A 590 7.92 -11.57 32.68
CA ALA A 590 6.49 -11.76 32.63
C ALA A 590 6.08 -12.11 31.19
N ASN A 591 5.87 -13.42 30.92
CA ASN A 591 5.29 -13.87 29.66
C ASN A 591 3.81 -14.16 29.89
N ILE A 592 2.96 -13.66 28.99
CA ILE A 592 1.52 -13.90 29.05
C ILE A 592 1.14 -14.85 27.92
N PRO A 593 0.42 -15.97 28.24
CA PRO A 593 -0.08 -16.86 27.22
C PRO A 593 -1.11 -16.15 26.34
N VAL A 594 -1.10 -16.47 25.06
CA VAL A 594 -2.00 -15.94 24.04
C VAL A 594 -3.04 -17.00 23.72
N SER A 595 -4.31 -16.65 23.74
CA SER A 595 -5.38 -17.56 23.36
C SER A 595 -5.61 -17.59 21.85
N TYR A 596 -5.32 -16.47 21.18
CA TYR A 596 -5.49 -16.31 19.75
C TYR A 596 -4.32 -15.54 19.17
N TYR A 597 -4.12 -15.62 17.84
CA TYR A 597 -3.22 -14.72 17.15
C TYR A 597 -3.67 -14.52 15.69
N PHE A 598 -3.30 -13.39 15.11
CA PHE A 598 -3.54 -13.11 13.71
C PHE A 598 -2.42 -13.71 12.85
N ARG A 599 -2.75 -14.85 12.22
CA ARG A 599 -1.87 -15.51 11.27
C ARG A 599 -1.86 -14.75 9.96
N PRO A 600 -0.71 -14.23 9.49
CA PRO A 600 -0.63 -13.65 8.17
C PRO A 600 -0.76 -14.74 7.10
N SER A 601 -1.42 -14.42 5.99
CA SER A 601 -1.62 -15.35 4.88
C SER A 601 -1.65 -14.62 3.54
N ASN A 602 -1.18 -15.29 2.50
CA ASN A 602 -1.36 -14.83 1.13
C ASN A 602 -2.70 -15.27 0.52
N SER A 603 -3.50 -16.02 1.25
CA SER A 603 -4.80 -16.53 0.80
C SER A 603 -5.91 -16.19 1.79
N LEU A 604 -7.06 -15.82 1.25
CA LEU A 604 -8.31 -15.70 1.98
C LEU A 604 -8.97 -17.08 2.02
N SER A 605 -8.57 -17.91 2.96
CA SER A 605 -9.05 -19.28 3.09
C SER A 605 -9.70 -19.51 4.44
N THR A 606 -10.67 -20.41 4.45
CA THR A 606 -11.14 -21.03 5.66
C THR A 606 -10.47 -22.41 5.79
N SER A 607 -10.45 -23.00 6.99
CA SER A 607 -9.81 -24.29 7.25
C SER A 607 -10.21 -25.44 6.30
N THR A 608 -11.25 -25.27 5.52
CA THR A 608 -11.83 -26.31 4.63
C THR A 608 -11.95 -25.90 3.16
N THR A 609 -11.80 -24.64 2.81
CA THR A 609 -11.96 -24.14 1.42
C THR A 609 -10.90 -23.12 1.07
N LEU A 610 -10.32 -23.27 -0.13
CA LEU A 610 -9.45 -22.25 -0.71
C LEU A 610 -10.27 -21.00 -1.05
N GLY A 611 -9.84 -19.88 -0.47
CA GLY A 611 -10.33 -18.57 -0.84
C GLY A 611 -9.50 -17.91 -1.91
N GLN A 612 -9.74 -16.62 -2.12
CA GLN A 612 -8.96 -15.76 -3.01
C GLN A 612 -7.49 -15.77 -2.62
N SER A 613 -6.61 -16.07 -3.59
CA SER A 613 -5.16 -15.95 -3.41
C SER A 613 -4.65 -14.56 -3.84
N LEU A 614 -3.59 -14.08 -3.21
CA LEU A 614 -2.83 -12.91 -3.64
C LEU A 614 -1.66 -13.26 -4.57
N HIS A 615 -1.54 -14.50 -4.98
CA HIS A 615 -0.57 -14.95 -5.99
C HIS A 615 -1.19 -14.80 -7.38
N PHE A 616 -0.38 -14.44 -8.36
CA PHE A 616 -0.81 -14.52 -9.76
C PHE A 616 -0.83 -15.96 -10.25
N GLY A 617 0.15 -16.75 -9.84
CA GLY A 617 0.25 -18.17 -10.16
C GLY A 617 -0.42 -19.09 -9.15
N SER A 618 0.14 -20.28 -9.00
CA SER A 618 -0.30 -21.28 -8.03
C SER A 618 -0.20 -20.79 -6.60
N GLU A 619 -1.06 -21.29 -5.73
CA GLU A 619 -0.91 -21.08 -4.30
C GLU A 619 0.32 -21.84 -3.79
N GLU A 620 1.21 -21.13 -3.16
CA GLU A 620 2.49 -21.65 -2.63
C GLU A 620 2.61 -21.41 -1.13
N ASP A 621 1.51 -21.12 -0.44
CA ASP A 621 1.51 -21.01 1.01
C ASP A 621 1.82 -22.37 1.63
N GLU A 622 2.83 -22.46 2.49
CA GLU A 622 3.24 -23.71 3.17
C GLU A 622 2.11 -24.32 3.99
N PHE A 623 1.13 -23.52 4.41
CA PHE A 623 -0.01 -24.02 5.15
C PHE A 623 -0.93 -24.89 4.29
N TYR A 624 -0.97 -24.64 2.99
CA TYR A 624 -1.84 -25.30 2.01
C TYR A 624 -1.10 -26.11 0.95
N THR A 625 0.09 -26.59 1.22
CA THR A 625 0.97 -27.29 0.25
C THR A 625 0.33 -28.46 -0.50
N SER A 626 -0.81 -28.97 -0.04
CA SER A 626 -1.51 -30.08 -0.72
C SER A 626 -2.52 -29.64 -1.77
N LEU A 627 -2.75 -28.34 -1.96
CA LEU A 627 -3.93 -27.86 -2.69
C LEU A 627 -3.65 -27.36 -4.10
N GLY A 628 -2.41 -27.17 -4.51
CA GLY A 628 -1.94 -26.97 -5.91
C GLY A 628 -2.90 -26.38 -6.96
N SER A 629 -3.94 -25.66 -6.52
CA SER A 629 -5.00 -25.16 -7.39
C SER A 629 -4.73 -23.70 -7.76
N ASN A 630 -4.64 -23.46 -9.08
CA ASN A 630 -4.58 -22.11 -9.65
C ASN A 630 -5.93 -21.40 -9.69
N GLU A 631 -7.03 -22.06 -9.33
CA GLU A 631 -8.37 -21.56 -9.65
C GLU A 631 -8.71 -20.24 -9.00
N THR A 632 -8.19 -19.99 -7.82
CA THR A 632 -8.44 -18.77 -7.03
C THR A 632 -7.31 -17.74 -7.12
N SER A 633 -6.34 -17.96 -8.02
CA SER A 633 -5.24 -17.00 -8.24
C SER A 633 -5.74 -15.68 -8.83
N LEU A 634 -4.97 -14.60 -8.64
CA LEU A 634 -5.26 -13.30 -9.23
C LEU A 634 -5.38 -13.38 -10.75
N PHE A 635 -4.51 -14.18 -11.37
CA PHE A 635 -4.58 -14.37 -12.83
C PHE A 635 -5.91 -15.02 -13.24
N ASN A 636 -6.27 -16.15 -12.65
CA ASN A 636 -7.48 -16.88 -13.03
C ASN A 636 -8.77 -16.10 -12.73
N MET A 637 -8.82 -15.42 -11.58
CA MET A 637 -9.99 -14.68 -11.15
C MET A 637 -10.22 -13.39 -11.94
N TYR A 638 -9.15 -12.66 -12.28
CA TYR A 638 -9.29 -11.28 -12.80
C TYR A 638 -8.70 -11.07 -14.19
N TRP A 639 -7.70 -11.84 -14.60
CA TRP A 639 -6.97 -11.59 -15.85
C TRP A 639 -7.24 -12.59 -16.96
N LYS A 640 -7.52 -13.85 -16.63
CA LYS A 640 -7.65 -14.94 -17.61
C LYS A 640 -8.67 -14.61 -18.71
N ASN A 641 -9.85 -14.12 -18.36
CA ASN A 641 -10.86 -13.72 -19.33
C ASN A 641 -10.37 -12.64 -20.31
N THR A 642 -9.64 -11.66 -19.79
CA THR A 642 -9.08 -10.57 -20.61
C THR A 642 -8.03 -11.11 -21.58
N ILE A 643 -7.13 -11.95 -21.11
CA ILE A 643 -6.08 -12.54 -21.95
C ILE A 643 -6.70 -13.47 -23.01
N LEU A 644 -7.60 -14.36 -22.62
CA LEU A 644 -8.30 -15.24 -23.54
C LEU A 644 -9.10 -14.47 -24.61
N ALA A 645 -9.68 -13.32 -24.26
CA ALA A 645 -10.41 -12.50 -25.23
C ALA A 645 -9.49 -11.83 -26.24
N ILE A 646 -8.27 -11.46 -25.85
CA ILE A 646 -7.27 -10.86 -26.75
C ILE A 646 -6.72 -11.92 -27.72
N TYR A 647 -6.41 -13.11 -27.21
CA TYR A 647 -5.75 -14.18 -27.95
C TYR A 647 -6.70 -15.15 -28.66
N ASP A 648 -8.03 -14.98 -28.52
CA ASP A 648 -9.03 -15.79 -29.23
C ASP A 648 -8.77 -15.74 -30.74
N GLU A 649 -8.77 -16.91 -31.38
CA GLU A 649 -8.57 -17.04 -32.83
C GLU A 649 -9.58 -16.22 -33.67
N LYS A 650 -10.75 -15.95 -33.10
CA LYS A 650 -11.82 -15.14 -33.69
C LYS A 650 -11.73 -13.68 -33.31
N SER A 651 -10.81 -13.31 -32.43
CA SER A 651 -10.65 -11.93 -31.99
C SER A 651 -10.14 -11.06 -33.16
N ARG A 652 -10.87 -10.01 -33.45
CA ARG A 652 -10.59 -9.06 -34.53
C ARG A 652 -10.94 -7.67 -34.05
N ILE A 653 -10.14 -6.71 -34.47
CA ILE A 653 -10.47 -5.30 -34.39
C ILE A 653 -11.07 -4.88 -35.71
N THR A 654 -12.33 -4.48 -35.69
CA THR A 654 -13.03 -4.02 -36.90
C THR A 654 -13.30 -2.54 -36.77
N THR A 655 -12.84 -1.76 -37.75
CA THR A 655 -13.12 -0.32 -37.82
C THR A 655 -14.34 -0.10 -38.73
N TYR A 656 -15.37 0.52 -38.19
CA TYR A 656 -16.57 0.91 -38.92
C TYR A 656 -16.67 2.43 -38.99
N LYS A 657 -17.09 2.92 -40.16
CA LYS A 657 -17.59 4.29 -40.29
C LYS A 657 -19.08 4.30 -40.06
N ALA A 658 -19.61 5.21 -39.30
CA ALA A 658 -21.02 5.34 -39.00
C ALA A 658 -21.47 6.80 -39.02
N ASN A 659 -22.77 7.05 -39.18
CA ASN A 659 -23.37 8.34 -38.89
C ASN A 659 -24.38 8.15 -37.75
N LEU A 660 -23.92 8.41 -36.52
CA LEU A 660 -24.69 8.16 -35.32
C LEU A 660 -25.69 9.29 -35.06
N PRO A 661 -26.94 9.01 -34.78
CA PRO A 661 -27.88 10.04 -34.32
C PRO A 661 -27.45 10.55 -32.93
N ILE A 662 -27.88 11.76 -32.61
CA ILE A 662 -27.47 12.40 -31.34
C ILE A 662 -27.96 11.60 -30.13
N SER A 663 -29.08 10.93 -30.21
CA SER A 663 -29.61 10.06 -29.16
C SER A 663 -28.66 8.90 -28.82
N ILE A 664 -28.05 8.27 -29.81
CA ILE A 664 -27.04 7.22 -29.59
C ILE A 664 -25.72 7.84 -29.19
N ALA A 665 -25.27 8.91 -29.86
CA ALA A 665 -24.00 9.56 -29.54
C ALA A 665 -23.92 10.08 -28.09
N ASN A 666 -25.06 10.45 -27.49
CA ASN A 666 -25.14 10.89 -26.09
C ASN A 666 -25.16 9.74 -25.08
N THR A 667 -25.70 8.58 -25.45
CA THR A 667 -25.98 7.51 -24.49
C THR A 667 -24.98 6.36 -24.56
N ILE A 668 -24.28 6.20 -25.69
CA ILE A 668 -23.31 5.12 -25.88
C ILE A 668 -22.12 5.28 -24.91
N LYS A 669 -21.81 4.19 -24.22
CA LYS A 669 -20.69 4.11 -23.26
C LYS A 669 -19.68 3.08 -23.76
N LEU A 670 -18.44 3.21 -23.33
CA LEU A 670 -17.36 2.30 -23.75
C LEU A 670 -17.57 0.84 -23.30
N ASN A 671 -18.33 0.63 -22.25
CA ASN A 671 -18.67 -0.73 -21.78
C ASN A 671 -19.87 -1.36 -22.50
N ASP A 672 -20.56 -0.62 -23.40
CA ASP A 672 -21.68 -1.16 -24.16
C ASP A 672 -21.23 -2.21 -25.19
N VAL A 673 -22.12 -3.15 -25.43
CA VAL A 673 -21.98 -4.11 -26.50
C VAL A 673 -22.67 -3.55 -27.75
N VAL A 674 -21.90 -3.33 -28.78
CA VAL A 674 -22.38 -2.79 -30.05
C VAL A 674 -22.74 -3.94 -31.00
N VAL A 675 -23.92 -3.87 -31.61
CA VAL A 675 -24.36 -4.82 -32.65
C VAL A 675 -24.27 -4.16 -34.02
N VAL A 676 -23.53 -4.81 -34.92
CA VAL A 676 -23.46 -4.45 -36.35
C VAL A 676 -23.68 -5.69 -37.17
N ASN A 677 -24.69 -5.66 -38.02
CA ASN A 677 -25.06 -6.79 -38.91
C ASN A 677 -25.20 -8.13 -38.14
N ARG A 678 -25.89 -8.12 -37.00
CA ARG A 678 -26.10 -9.27 -36.08
C ARG A 678 -24.84 -9.78 -35.36
N LYS A 679 -23.69 -9.16 -35.56
CA LYS A 679 -22.47 -9.47 -34.83
C LYS A 679 -22.31 -8.54 -33.65
N LYS A 680 -21.88 -9.10 -32.53
CA LYS A 680 -21.62 -8.35 -31.28
C LYS A 680 -20.15 -7.94 -31.17
N TYR A 681 -19.92 -6.75 -30.67
CA TYR A 681 -18.59 -6.18 -30.48
C TYR A 681 -18.52 -5.44 -29.17
N ARG A 682 -17.32 -5.37 -28.59
CA ARG A 682 -16.96 -4.43 -27.56
C ARG A 682 -16.34 -3.19 -28.19
N ILE A 683 -16.54 -2.05 -27.57
CA ILE A 683 -15.98 -0.79 -28.04
C ILE A 683 -14.52 -0.70 -27.53
N ASN A 684 -13.60 -0.50 -28.45
CA ASN A 684 -12.21 -0.14 -28.14
C ASN A 684 -12.01 1.38 -28.17
N LYS A 685 -12.59 2.00 -29.21
CA LYS A 685 -12.49 3.43 -29.42
C LYS A 685 -13.67 3.96 -30.20
N ILE A 686 -14.16 5.14 -29.81
CA ILE A 686 -15.14 5.92 -30.55
C ILE A 686 -14.55 7.29 -30.84
N ASP A 687 -14.57 7.71 -32.09
CA ASP A 687 -14.19 9.05 -32.53
C ASP A 687 -15.37 9.65 -33.27
N ILE A 688 -16.08 10.58 -32.64
CA ILE A 688 -17.33 11.16 -33.16
C ILE A 688 -17.11 12.63 -33.52
N ASN A 689 -17.39 13.01 -34.76
CA ASN A 689 -17.62 14.38 -35.14
C ASN A 689 -19.02 14.78 -34.66
N ILE A 690 -19.11 15.57 -33.60
CA ILE A 690 -20.39 15.95 -33.00
C ILE A 690 -21.17 16.92 -33.89
N THR A 691 -20.50 17.60 -34.81
CA THR A 691 -21.08 18.55 -35.75
C THR A 691 -21.81 17.85 -36.90
N THR A 692 -21.24 16.78 -37.43
CA THR A 692 -21.82 16.03 -38.56
C THR A 692 -22.54 14.73 -38.15
N GLY A 693 -22.13 14.16 -37.01
CA GLY A 693 -22.54 12.83 -36.56
C GLY A 693 -21.72 11.70 -37.13
N ASP A 694 -20.73 12.00 -37.98
CA ASP A 694 -19.85 10.96 -38.49
C ASP A 694 -19.00 10.41 -37.37
N ALA A 695 -18.89 9.09 -37.31
CA ALA A 695 -18.13 8.39 -36.27
C ALA A 695 -17.22 7.33 -36.89
N ASN A 696 -16.01 7.22 -36.33
CA ASN A 696 -15.15 6.09 -36.55
C ASN A 696 -15.17 5.23 -35.29
N LEU A 697 -15.59 3.99 -35.42
CA LEU A 697 -15.73 3.03 -34.34
C LEU A 697 -14.70 1.94 -34.52
N GLU A 698 -13.83 1.80 -33.54
CA GLU A 698 -12.91 0.68 -33.45
C GLU A 698 -13.49 -0.32 -32.48
N LEU A 699 -13.90 -1.46 -33.00
CA LEU A 699 -14.71 -2.47 -32.31
C LEU A 699 -13.96 -3.79 -32.24
N VAL A 700 -13.88 -4.39 -31.04
CA VAL A 700 -13.28 -5.72 -30.82
C VAL A 700 -14.38 -6.78 -30.81
N THR A 701 -14.15 -7.93 -31.43
CA THR A 701 -15.08 -9.05 -31.40
C THR A 701 -15.52 -9.38 -29.97
N TYR A 702 -16.82 -9.44 -29.73
CA TYR A 702 -17.37 -9.77 -28.43
C TYR A 702 -17.16 -11.24 -28.11
N ARG A 703 -16.57 -11.50 -26.92
CA ARG A 703 -16.54 -12.82 -26.27
C ARG A 703 -17.41 -12.76 -25.04
N LYS A 704 -18.29 -13.74 -24.84
CA LYS A 704 -19.07 -13.87 -23.62
C LYS A 704 -18.09 -14.16 -22.45
N LEU A 705 -18.11 -13.33 -21.42
CA LEU A 705 -17.32 -13.57 -20.23
C LEU A 705 -17.87 -14.78 -19.48
N VAL A 706 -17.01 -15.72 -19.17
CA VAL A 706 -17.34 -16.83 -18.28
C VAL A 706 -17.07 -16.35 -16.86
N ARG A 707 -18.06 -16.42 -15.98
CA ARG A 707 -17.86 -16.13 -14.57
C ARG A 707 -17.23 -17.37 -13.94
N TYR A 708 -15.99 -17.27 -13.53
CA TYR A 708 -15.48 -18.19 -12.53
C TYR A 708 -16.10 -17.74 -11.20
N ASN A 709 -17.27 -18.27 -10.88
CA ASN A 709 -17.81 -18.12 -9.55
C ASN A 709 -16.92 -18.96 -8.66
N GLY A 710 -16.11 -18.33 -7.84
CA GLY A 710 -15.60 -18.97 -6.62
C GLY A 710 -16.85 -19.53 -5.92
N PHE A 711 -16.86 -20.79 -5.64
CA PHE A 711 -18.01 -21.53 -5.13
C PHE A 711 -18.61 -20.83 -3.91
N THR A 712 -19.78 -20.25 -4.04
CA THR A 712 -20.69 -20.16 -2.92
C THR A 712 -21.32 -21.54 -2.80
N VAL A 713 -20.89 -22.30 -1.83
CA VAL A 713 -21.63 -23.50 -1.42
C VAL A 713 -22.92 -22.98 -0.80
N ASP A 714 -23.98 -23.04 -1.57
CA ASP A 714 -25.32 -22.91 -1.02
C ASP A 714 -25.52 -24.07 -0.06
N ASN A 715 -26.01 -23.78 1.14
CA ASN A 715 -26.07 -24.70 2.30
C ASN A 715 -27.09 -25.85 2.12
N ASP A 716 -27.52 -26.16 0.90
CA ASP A 716 -28.56 -27.12 0.56
C ASP A 716 -28.06 -28.46 0.00
N GLY A 717 -26.84 -28.86 0.35
CA GLY A 717 -26.42 -30.27 0.24
C GLY A 717 -26.32 -30.85 -1.19
N PHE A 718 -26.17 -30.04 -2.22
CA PHE A 718 -25.91 -30.53 -3.58
C PHE A 718 -24.40 -30.55 -3.86
N THR A 719 -23.88 -31.75 -4.00
CA THR A 719 -22.57 -31.99 -4.62
C THR A 719 -22.71 -31.74 -6.12
N VAL A 720 -22.10 -30.65 -6.61
CA VAL A 720 -21.97 -30.45 -8.06
C VAL A 720 -20.79 -31.33 -8.52
N ASP A 721 -21.11 -32.40 -9.22
CA ASP A 721 -20.14 -33.20 -9.95
C ASP A 721 -19.47 -32.32 -11.02
N SER A 722 -18.14 -32.15 -10.95
CA SER A 722 -17.34 -31.30 -11.84
C SER A 722 -17.33 -31.72 -13.32
N THR A 723 -18.10 -32.73 -13.70
CA THR A 723 -18.16 -33.26 -15.04
C THR A 723 -19.35 -32.77 -15.89
N LEU A 724 -20.18 -31.87 -15.35
CA LEU A 724 -21.35 -31.35 -16.07
C LEU A 724 -21.40 -29.83 -16.19
N ILE A 725 -20.35 -29.24 -16.76
CA ILE A 725 -20.54 -27.99 -17.49
C ILE A 725 -20.79 -28.33 -18.97
N THR A 726 -21.97 -28.72 -19.27
CA THR A 726 -22.44 -28.73 -20.66
C THR A 726 -22.61 -27.28 -21.10
N VAL A 727 -21.67 -26.79 -21.84
CA VAL A 727 -21.85 -25.57 -22.64
C VAL A 727 -22.96 -25.87 -23.64
N ASP A 728 -24.12 -25.24 -23.43
CA ASP A 728 -25.21 -25.30 -24.38
C ASP A 728 -24.74 -24.71 -25.73
N LYS A 729 -24.51 -25.60 -26.71
CA LYS A 729 -24.05 -25.27 -28.07
C LYS A 729 -25.20 -24.90 -28.96
N THR A 730 -26.30 -24.42 -28.47
CA THR A 730 -27.43 -24.06 -29.32
C THR A 730 -27.73 -22.57 -29.31
N ILE A 731 -27.49 -22.01 -30.51
CA ILE A 731 -27.95 -20.79 -31.19
C ILE A 731 -27.09 -19.58 -31.04
#